data_fbcd38eacbc6d335634fd184359b8b3d
#
_entry.id   fbcd38eacbc6d335634fd184359b8b3d
#
_cell.length_a   1.000
_cell.length_b   1.000
_cell.length_c   1.000
_cell.angle_alpha   90.00
_cell.angle_beta   90.00
_cell.angle_gamma   90.00
#
_symmetry.space_group_name_H-M   'P 1'
#
loop_
_entity.id
_entity.type
_entity.pdbx_description
1 polymer ?
#
loop_
_entity_poly.entity_id
_entity_poly.type
_entity_poly.pdbx_seq_one_letter_code
_entity_poly.pdbx_strand_id
1 'polypeptide(L)'
;SVSKEGSTVIQRFSFGHPIPTESVVQTLPLCEDPVPFLTALPGGWQYKMQEDCVVYGLGEMPRGLNKRGWHYVTNNTDESRHTEDKLSYYGAHNFLLIRNGAECFGLFVDFPGKVHYDIGYTRHDTLTIRTEEPDYELYLLSGGDENALCREFRTLIGRSYIPPKWAFGLAQSRFGYKTEADIRTVAQQYKTHDLPLDMICMDIDYMQGYADFTVNKERFPDLKQLADDLKAEGIRLVPIIDAGVRIDEKDETCQEGLAKDYFCKKADGTPFVAAVWPGKAYFADFLRPEVREWFGGRYKVLTDLGIEGFWNDMNEPALFYSPDRLKAFFDSMAEMSKMPNIEQEDFFEKVVGGVMGLMNSPEDYASFYHEVNGQRIRHDRVHNLYGGSMTRAAGEALAKERPDKRTLLYSRSSFIGSHRYGGIWLGDNNSSWGQLLANIQMMPNVQMCGFLYTGADLCGFGYDTTPDLALRWLEFGILTPLMRNHSSSGTRAQEYYQFEDELPAIRKMLQLRYALLPYLYSEFMKAALENGSYFRPLAFDYPGDPDAREVQDQLLLGEGLMAAPVYTQNAHGRMVYLPESMKLLRLRAADDHDEEILPAGHHYVRCGLDEVLLFIRPGHLVPVASPADNTAQLDDTKLNLWSYLPDGAHASYRMYTDDGVTTDYEKPEHWRTLTL
;
A
#
# COMPACT_ATOMS: atom_id res chain seq x y z
N SER A 1 -25.66 2.08 -32.74
CA SER A 1 -24.21 1.81 -32.79
C SER A 1 -23.98 0.34 -32.51
N VAL A 2 -23.46 -0.37 -33.52
CA VAL A 2 -23.13 -1.80 -33.42
C VAL A 2 -21.95 -1.93 -32.47
N SER A 3 -22.19 -2.44 -31.25
CA SER A 3 -21.12 -2.87 -30.34
C SER A 3 -20.38 -4.04 -30.97
N LYS A 4 -19.07 -3.90 -31.17
CA LYS A 4 -18.21 -5.07 -31.40
C LYS A 4 -18.33 -5.98 -30.16
N GLU A 5 -18.72 -7.25 -30.35
CA GLU A 5 -18.64 -8.25 -29.30
C GLU A 5 -17.26 -8.19 -28.64
N GLY A 6 -17.21 -7.91 -27.33
CA GLY A 6 -16.00 -7.91 -26.51
C GLY A 6 -15.38 -6.55 -26.17
N SER A 7 -16.07 -5.41 -26.38
CA SER A 7 -15.54 -4.11 -25.91
C SER A 7 -16.08 -3.77 -24.52
N THR A 8 -15.18 -3.50 -23.58
CA THR A 8 -15.51 -2.96 -22.26
C THR A 8 -16.24 -1.62 -22.37
N VAL A 9 -17.28 -1.43 -21.58
CA VAL A 9 -18.07 -0.19 -21.51
C VAL A 9 -18.00 0.35 -20.11
N ILE A 10 -17.74 1.65 -19.98
CA ILE A 10 -17.83 2.39 -18.72
C ILE A 10 -19.00 3.33 -18.77
N GLN A 11 -19.89 3.24 -17.80
CA GLN A 11 -21.04 4.11 -17.62
C GLN A 11 -20.84 4.95 -16.35
N ARG A 12 -21.04 6.27 -16.48
CA ARG A 12 -20.94 7.23 -15.37
C ARG A 12 -22.32 7.68 -14.95
N PHE A 13 -22.61 7.58 -13.67
CA PHE A 13 -23.82 8.08 -13.03
C PHE A 13 -23.46 9.10 -11.96
N SER A 14 -24.28 10.17 -11.82
CA SER A 14 -24.06 11.22 -10.83
C SER A 14 -25.32 11.43 -10.01
N PHE A 15 -25.17 11.49 -8.70
CA PHE A 15 -26.25 11.65 -7.73
C PHE A 15 -25.98 12.88 -6.86
N GLY A 16 -27.02 13.69 -6.63
CA GLY A 16 -26.90 14.90 -5.82
C GLY A 16 -25.90 15.92 -6.39
N HIS A 17 -25.07 16.45 -5.52
CA HIS A 17 -24.01 17.42 -5.85
C HIS A 17 -22.65 16.89 -5.38
N PRO A 18 -22.01 15.98 -6.12
CA PRO A 18 -20.75 15.36 -5.71
C PRO A 18 -19.63 16.38 -5.47
N ILE A 19 -18.88 16.18 -4.40
CA ILE A 19 -17.65 16.90 -4.14
C ILE A 19 -16.57 16.35 -5.09
N PRO A 20 -15.86 17.19 -5.85
CA PRO A 20 -14.80 16.73 -6.74
C PRO A 20 -13.68 16.03 -5.96
N THR A 21 -13.35 14.80 -6.34
CA THR A 21 -12.28 13.99 -5.74
C THR A 21 -11.03 13.95 -6.62
N GLU A 22 -11.19 14.22 -7.90
CA GLU A 22 -10.15 14.10 -8.94
C GLU A 22 -9.57 12.67 -9.06
N SER A 23 -10.34 11.68 -8.65
CA SER A 23 -9.95 10.27 -8.75
C SER A 23 -9.90 9.79 -10.20
N VAL A 24 -10.80 10.31 -11.03
CA VAL A 24 -10.94 9.94 -12.45
C VAL A 24 -10.26 10.97 -13.33
N VAL A 25 -9.49 10.50 -14.30
CA VAL A 25 -8.76 11.39 -15.26
C VAL A 25 -9.44 11.52 -16.61
N GLN A 26 -10.45 10.67 -16.90
CA GLN A 26 -11.22 10.72 -18.12
C GLN A 26 -12.55 11.45 -17.91
N THR A 27 -12.91 12.29 -18.85
CA THR A 27 -14.26 12.92 -18.86
C THR A 27 -15.22 12.01 -19.61
N LEU A 28 -16.16 11.44 -18.90
CA LEU A 28 -17.22 10.59 -19.47
C LEU A 28 -18.56 11.31 -19.44
N PRO A 29 -19.40 11.12 -20.47
CA PRO A 29 -20.77 11.65 -20.45
C PRO A 29 -21.59 10.96 -19.34
N LEU A 30 -22.57 11.69 -18.80
CA LEU A 30 -23.52 11.09 -17.87
C LEU A 30 -24.42 10.08 -18.61
N CYS A 31 -24.64 8.94 -17.97
CA CYS A 31 -25.62 7.97 -18.39
C CYS A 31 -26.97 8.31 -17.73
N GLU A 32 -28.03 8.43 -18.54
CA GLU A 32 -29.37 8.71 -18.06
C GLU A 32 -30.21 7.43 -17.90
N ASP A 33 -29.68 6.30 -18.35
CA ASP A 33 -30.33 5.00 -18.21
C ASP A 33 -30.30 4.52 -16.74
N PRO A 34 -31.17 3.60 -16.35
CA PRO A 34 -31.07 2.94 -15.04
C PRO A 34 -29.72 2.27 -14.84
N VAL A 35 -29.19 2.30 -13.61
CA VAL A 35 -27.92 1.63 -13.28
C VAL A 35 -28.07 0.12 -13.50
N PRO A 36 -27.28 -0.50 -14.40
CA PRO A 36 -27.36 -1.93 -14.66
C PRO A 36 -26.98 -2.77 -13.43
N PHE A 37 -27.47 -4.00 -13.38
CA PHE A 37 -27.19 -5.01 -12.35
C PHE A 37 -27.70 -4.67 -10.95
N LEU A 38 -27.77 -3.41 -10.57
CA LEU A 38 -28.09 -2.96 -9.23
C LEU A 38 -29.56 -2.59 -9.07
N THR A 39 -30.09 -2.90 -7.89
CA THR A 39 -31.42 -2.45 -7.47
C THR A 39 -31.28 -1.30 -6.49
N ALA A 40 -31.98 -0.18 -6.74
CA ALA A 40 -31.95 0.96 -5.86
C ALA A 40 -32.60 0.68 -4.50
N LEU A 41 -31.98 1.17 -3.44
CA LEU A 41 -32.49 1.19 -2.07
C LEU A 41 -32.51 2.62 -1.53
N PRO A 42 -33.25 2.92 -0.47
CA PRO A 42 -33.06 4.16 0.25
C PRO A 42 -31.61 4.30 0.74
N GLY A 43 -30.89 5.30 0.20
CA GLY A 43 -29.48 5.57 0.54
C GLY A 43 -28.46 4.62 -0.06
N GLY A 44 -28.80 3.85 -1.11
CA GLY A 44 -27.81 2.97 -1.71
C GLY A 44 -28.32 1.99 -2.75
N TRP A 45 -27.61 0.89 -2.87
CA TRP A 45 -27.79 -0.12 -3.90
C TRP A 45 -27.74 -1.52 -3.32
N GLN A 46 -28.42 -2.44 -3.97
CA GLN A 46 -28.44 -3.87 -3.65
C GLN A 46 -28.15 -4.70 -4.90
N TYR A 47 -27.45 -5.81 -4.70
CA TYR A 47 -27.16 -6.80 -5.73
C TYR A 47 -27.37 -8.22 -5.18
N LYS A 48 -27.96 -9.11 -5.97
CA LYS A 48 -28.18 -10.52 -5.61
C LYS A 48 -27.02 -11.38 -6.11
N MET A 49 -26.39 -12.09 -5.20
CA MET A 49 -25.26 -12.98 -5.44
C MET A 49 -25.72 -14.44 -5.50
N GLN A 50 -25.27 -15.17 -6.53
CA GLN A 50 -25.39 -16.62 -6.60
C GLN A 50 -24.38 -17.27 -5.60
N GLU A 51 -24.47 -18.58 -5.43
CA GLU A 51 -23.62 -19.31 -4.48
C GLU A 51 -22.13 -19.18 -4.82
N ASP A 52 -21.79 -19.22 -6.11
CA ASP A 52 -20.42 -19.14 -6.63
C ASP A 52 -19.89 -17.71 -6.83
N CYS A 53 -20.63 -16.70 -6.40
CA CYS A 53 -20.24 -15.31 -6.56
C CYS A 53 -18.97 -14.97 -5.77
N VAL A 54 -18.00 -14.36 -6.44
CA VAL A 54 -16.75 -13.84 -5.84
C VAL A 54 -16.71 -12.34 -6.02
N VAL A 55 -16.32 -11.63 -4.96
CA VAL A 55 -16.17 -10.17 -4.94
C VAL A 55 -14.74 -9.82 -4.56
N TYR A 56 -14.01 -9.23 -5.49
CA TYR A 56 -12.67 -8.71 -5.28
C TYR A 56 -12.69 -7.19 -5.09
N GLY A 57 -11.61 -6.62 -4.61
CA GLY A 57 -11.43 -5.18 -4.53
C GLY A 57 -11.37 -4.64 -3.11
N LEU A 58 -11.86 -3.41 -2.93
CA LEU A 58 -11.77 -2.60 -1.71
C LEU A 58 -10.34 -2.33 -1.22
N GLY A 59 -9.33 -2.74 -1.98
CA GLY A 59 -7.92 -2.42 -1.72
C GLY A 59 -7.43 -2.87 -0.35
N GLU A 60 -7.10 -1.91 0.49
CA GLU A 60 -6.54 -2.13 1.83
C GLU A 60 -7.67 -2.37 2.85
N MET A 61 -8.12 -3.62 2.92
CA MET A 61 -9.21 -4.06 3.80
C MET A 61 -8.88 -5.41 4.45
N PRO A 62 -9.46 -5.72 5.62
CA PRO A 62 -9.26 -7.02 6.27
C PRO A 62 -9.83 -8.16 5.45
N ARG A 63 -9.53 -9.39 5.89
CA ARG A 63 -9.99 -10.66 5.33
C ARG A 63 -9.31 -11.02 4.00
N GLY A 64 -9.85 -12.02 3.30
CA GLY A 64 -9.23 -12.66 2.15
C GLY A 64 -9.31 -11.89 0.83
N LEU A 65 -8.90 -12.54 -0.25
CA LEU A 65 -9.05 -12.02 -1.61
C LEU A 65 -10.53 -11.79 -1.95
N ASN A 66 -11.36 -12.78 -1.68
CA ASN A 66 -12.82 -12.69 -1.81
C ASN A 66 -13.38 -11.92 -0.62
N LYS A 67 -14.01 -10.79 -0.87
CA LYS A 67 -14.59 -9.92 0.16
C LYS A 67 -15.96 -10.38 0.68
N ARG A 68 -16.54 -11.40 0.08
CA ARG A 68 -17.83 -11.93 0.51
C ARG A 68 -17.75 -12.52 1.92
N GLY A 69 -18.76 -12.25 2.73
CA GLY A 69 -18.92 -12.78 4.08
C GLY A 69 -18.64 -11.78 5.20
N TRP A 70 -18.40 -10.52 4.89
CA TRP A 70 -18.14 -9.47 5.87
C TRP A 70 -18.77 -8.14 5.45
N HIS A 71 -18.75 -7.20 6.37
CA HIS A 71 -19.11 -5.81 6.12
C HIS A 71 -17.91 -4.90 6.32
N TYR A 72 -17.77 -3.89 5.47
CA TYR A 72 -16.61 -2.99 5.42
C TYR A 72 -17.08 -1.55 5.40
N VAL A 73 -16.27 -0.66 5.93
CA VAL A 73 -16.49 0.78 5.84
C VAL A 73 -15.22 1.43 5.29
N THR A 74 -15.32 2.17 4.19
CA THR A 74 -14.17 2.94 3.72
C THR A 74 -14.05 4.22 4.53
N ASN A 75 -13.18 4.15 5.53
CA ASN A 75 -12.91 5.24 6.48
C ASN A 75 -11.46 5.14 6.92
N ASN A 76 -10.60 6.00 6.39
CA ASN A 76 -9.17 5.97 6.69
C ASN A 76 -8.93 6.04 8.19
N THR A 77 -8.32 5.00 8.73
CA THR A 77 -8.19 4.79 10.17
C THR A 77 -6.77 4.37 10.52
N ASP A 78 -6.19 5.02 11.51
CA ASP A 78 -4.95 4.57 12.16
C ASP A 78 -5.26 3.32 13.00
N GLU A 79 -5.17 2.15 12.37
CA GLU A 79 -5.53 0.87 12.99
C GLU A 79 -4.29 -0.02 13.14
N SER A 80 -3.79 -0.13 14.34
CA SER A 80 -2.61 -0.94 14.67
C SER A 80 -2.90 -2.42 14.98
N ARG A 81 -4.16 -2.83 14.85
CA ARG A 81 -4.59 -4.22 15.08
C ARG A 81 -5.24 -4.75 13.83
N HIS A 82 -4.48 -5.44 12.99
CA HIS A 82 -4.94 -5.95 11.71
C HIS A 82 -5.61 -7.31 11.84
N THR A 83 -6.69 -7.38 12.60
CA THR A 83 -7.47 -8.59 12.82
C THR A 83 -8.69 -8.64 11.91
N GLU A 84 -9.27 -9.82 11.74
CA GLU A 84 -10.36 -10.06 10.77
C GLU A 84 -11.70 -9.42 11.17
N ASP A 85 -11.83 -8.90 12.39
CA ASP A 85 -13.02 -8.20 12.90
C ASP A 85 -13.03 -6.69 12.58
N LYS A 86 -11.97 -6.18 11.95
CA LYS A 86 -11.88 -4.76 11.58
C LYS A 86 -12.79 -4.44 10.39
N LEU A 87 -13.17 -3.18 10.29
CA LEU A 87 -14.05 -2.67 9.24
C LEU A 87 -13.31 -1.85 8.21
N SER A 88 -12.19 -1.24 8.59
CA SER A 88 -11.37 -0.36 7.74
C SER A 88 -9.92 -0.32 8.21
N TYR A 89 -9.03 0.07 7.30
CA TYR A 89 -7.64 0.37 7.56
C TYR A 89 -7.28 1.79 7.09
N TYR A 90 -6.06 2.03 6.70
CA TYR A 90 -5.49 3.35 6.45
C TYR A 90 -5.92 3.99 5.14
N GLY A 91 -6.42 3.23 4.19
CA GLY A 91 -6.79 3.69 2.85
C GLY A 91 -8.24 3.38 2.49
N ALA A 92 -8.84 4.23 1.69
CA ALA A 92 -10.19 4.08 1.15
C ALA A 92 -10.15 3.83 -0.36
N HIS A 93 -10.50 2.62 -0.78
CA HIS A 93 -10.40 2.17 -2.16
C HIS A 93 -11.74 1.58 -2.61
N ASN A 94 -12.64 2.44 -3.10
CA ASN A 94 -14.05 2.12 -3.37
C ASN A 94 -14.28 1.41 -4.71
N PHE A 95 -13.41 0.49 -5.09
CA PHE A 95 -13.56 -0.32 -6.30
C PHE A 95 -13.85 -1.78 -5.94
N LEU A 96 -14.91 -2.32 -6.56
CA LEU A 96 -15.30 -3.73 -6.49
C LEU A 96 -15.27 -4.35 -7.89
N LEU A 97 -14.83 -5.60 -7.96
CA LEU A 97 -14.90 -6.43 -9.14
C LEU A 97 -15.72 -7.68 -8.79
N ILE A 98 -16.86 -7.86 -9.45
CA ILE A 98 -17.83 -8.90 -9.12
C ILE A 98 -17.90 -9.91 -10.26
N ARG A 99 -17.70 -11.20 -9.91
CA ARG A 99 -17.96 -12.34 -10.77
C ARG A 99 -19.11 -13.15 -10.17
N ASN A 100 -20.23 -13.23 -10.86
CA ASN A 100 -21.45 -13.93 -10.43
C ASN A 100 -21.93 -14.86 -11.54
N GLY A 101 -21.51 -16.12 -11.50
CA GLY A 101 -21.68 -17.03 -12.62
C GLY A 101 -20.96 -16.53 -13.87
N ALA A 102 -21.68 -16.32 -14.95
CA ALA A 102 -21.15 -15.75 -16.20
C ALA A 102 -21.04 -14.23 -16.19
N GLU A 103 -21.72 -13.56 -15.27
CA GLU A 103 -21.75 -12.10 -15.17
C GLU A 103 -20.47 -11.58 -14.52
N CYS A 104 -19.83 -10.59 -15.16
CA CYS A 104 -18.65 -9.92 -14.62
C CYS A 104 -18.76 -8.41 -14.82
N PHE A 105 -18.64 -7.65 -13.75
CA PHE A 105 -18.68 -6.19 -13.81
C PHE A 105 -17.87 -5.55 -12.67
N GLY A 106 -17.43 -4.31 -12.90
CA GLY A 106 -16.75 -3.48 -11.92
C GLY A 106 -17.63 -2.33 -11.45
N LEU A 107 -17.45 -1.94 -10.20
CA LEU A 107 -18.10 -0.78 -9.60
C LEU A 107 -17.06 0.10 -8.92
N PHE A 108 -17.10 1.39 -9.20
CA PHE A 108 -16.34 2.40 -8.47
C PHE A 108 -17.30 3.45 -7.91
N VAL A 109 -17.35 3.53 -6.59
CA VAL A 109 -18.14 4.54 -5.87
C VAL A 109 -17.22 5.71 -5.54
N ASP A 110 -17.31 6.78 -6.32
CA ASP A 110 -16.47 7.96 -6.13
C ASP A 110 -17.11 8.90 -5.12
N PHE A 111 -16.78 8.67 -3.86
CA PHE A 111 -17.29 9.39 -2.70
C PHE A 111 -16.17 9.59 -1.67
N PRO A 112 -15.95 10.83 -1.18
CA PRO A 112 -14.81 11.14 -0.32
C PRO A 112 -15.03 10.83 1.17
N GLY A 113 -16.26 10.48 1.56
CA GLY A 113 -16.64 10.10 2.92
C GLY A 113 -16.77 8.58 3.07
N LYS A 114 -17.50 8.16 4.09
CA LYS A 114 -17.68 6.74 4.39
C LYS A 114 -18.64 6.07 3.41
N VAL A 115 -18.22 4.94 2.86
CA VAL A 115 -19.06 4.02 2.12
C VAL A 115 -19.15 2.70 2.89
N HIS A 116 -20.36 2.22 3.09
CA HIS A 116 -20.65 0.98 3.79
C HIS A 116 -20.94 -0.14 2.79
N TYR A 117 -20.21 -1.23 2.89
CA TYR A 117 -20.37 -2.42 2.07
C TYR A 117 -20.75 -3.60 2.96
N ASP A 118 -21.95 -4.14 2.77
CA ASP A 118 -22.36 -5.44 3.33
C ASP A 118 -22.29 -6.46 2.20
N ILE A 119 -21.29 -7.32 2.22
CA ILE A 119 -21.04 -8.27 1.14
C ILE A 119 -21.36 -9.68 1.64
N GLY A 120 -22.63 -10.02 1.69
CA GLY A 120 -23.04 -11.34 2.14
C GLY A 120 -22.85 -11.57 3.64
N TYR A 121 -22.78 -10.53 4.45
CA TYR A 121 -22.64 -10.60 5.91
C TYR A 121 -24.00 -10.71 6.60
N THR A 122 -24.89 -9.75 6.41
CA THR A 122 -26.25 -9.80 6.98
C THR A 122 -27.10 -10.85 6.27
N ARG A 123 -26.97 -10.94 4.96
CA ARG A 123 -27.61 -11.95 4.11
C ARG A 123 -26.59 -12.49 3.13
N HIS A 124 -26.26 -13.76 3.21
CA HIS A 124 -25.17 -14.38 2.43
C HIS A 124 -25.31 -14.25 0.90
N ASP A 125 -26.54 -14.05 0.40
CA ASP A 125 -26.85 -13.89 -1.01
C ASP A 125 -26.98 -12.44 -1.48
N THR A 126 -26.66 -11.45 -0.62
CA THR A 126 -26.94 -10.05 -0.90
C THR A 126 -25.73 -9.18 -0.64
N LEU A 127 -25.39 -8.36 -1.63
CA LEU A 127 -24.44 -7.25 -1.49
C LEU A 127 -25.25 -5.95 -1.37
N THR A 128 -24.93 -5.14 -0.38
CA THR A 128 -25.53 -3.81 -0.16
C THR A 128 -24.44 -2.75 -0.07
N ILE A 129 -24.61 -1.65 -0.78
CA ILE A 129 -23.69 -0.49 -0.78
C ILE A 129 -24.48 0.72 -0.34
N ARG A 130 -23.96 1.45 0.65
CA ARG A 130 -24.57 2.70 1.16
C ARG A 130 -23.52 3.76 1.34
N THR A 131 -23.84 4.99 0.92
CA THR A 131 -23.06 6.18 1.24
C THR A 131 -23.74 6.95 2.38
N GLU A 132 -22.97 7.66 3.21
CA GLU A 132 -23.57 8.46 4.30
C GLU A 132 -24.31 9.68 3.77
N GLU A 133 -23.96 10.15 2.56
CA GLU A 133 -24.63 11.25 1.88
C GLU A 133 -25.01 10.86 0.45
N PRO A 134 -26.02 11.52 -0.14
CA PRO A 134 -26.49 11.18 -1.49
C PRO A 134 -25.62 11.73 -2.63
N ASP A 135 -24.55 12.45 -2.30
CA ASP A 135 -23.76 13.25 -3.25
C ASP A 135 -22.52 12.47 -3.70
N TYR A 136 -22.64 11.61 -4.69
CA TYR A 136 -21.54 10.78 -5.20
C TYR A 136 -21.66 10.47 -6.68
N GLU A 137 -20.57 10.04 -7.29
CA GLU A 137 -20.57 9.44 -8.61
C GLU A 137 -20.38 7.93 -8.54
N LEU A 138 -20.98 7.23 -9.48
CA LEU A 138 -20.86 5.79 -9.65
C LEU A 138 -20.38 5.49 -11.06
N TYR A 139 -19.31 4.72 -11.17
CA TYR A 139 -18.81 4.21 -12.43
C TYR A 139 -19.03 2.70 -12.48
N LEU A 140 -19.71 2.25 -13.53
CA LEU A 140 -19.98 0.84 -13.78
C LEU A 140 -19.24 0.39 -15.03
N LEU A 141 -18.45 -0.68 -14.89
CA LEU A 141 -17.65 -1.26 -15.95
C LEU A 141 -18.20 -2.63 -16.29
N SER A 142 -18.40 -2.91 -17.57
CA SER A 142 -18.96 -4.20 -18.04
C SER A 142 -18.44 -4.55 -19.43
N GLY A 143 -18.75 -5.78 -19.90
CA GLY A 143 -18.42 -6.20 -21.26
C GLY A 143 -17.03 -6.83 -21.43
N GLY A 144 -16.38 -7.21 -20.34
CA GLY A 144 -15.06 -7.86 -20.36
C GLY A 144 -14.90 -8.88 -19.25
N ASP A 145 -13.78 -9.59 -19.26
CA ASP A 145 -13.33 -10.41 -18.14
C ASP A 145 -12.66 -9.55 -17.05
N GLU A 146 -12.23 -10.18 -15.97
CA GLU A 146 -11.60 -9.51 -14.83
C GLU A 146 -10.37 -8.68 -15.23
N ASN A 147 -9.52 -9.23 -16.10
CA ASN A 147 -8.32 -8.55 -16.58
C ASN A 147 -8.67 -7.31 -17.42
N ALA A 148 -9.64 -7.43 -18.32
CA ALA A 148 -10.09 -6.33 -19.16
C ALA A 148 -10.73 -5.21 -18.33
N LEU A 149 -11.59 -5.57 -17.38
CA LEU A 149 -12.25 -4.61 -16.50
C LEU A 149 -11.26 -3.87 -15.59
N CYS A 150 -10.26 -4.57 -15.04
CA CYS A 150 -9.20 -3.93 -14.27
C CYS A 150 -8.36 -2.98 -15.11
N ARG A 151 -8.04 -3.35 -16.34
CA ARG A 151 -7.29 -2.48 -17.26
C ARG A 151 -8.06 -1.21 -17.59
N GLU A 152 -9.35 -1.35 -17.90
CA GLU A 152 -10.22 -0.19 -18.17
C GLU A 152 -10.38 0.70 -16.93
N PHE A 153 -10.53 0.10 -15.75
CA PHE A 153 -10.57 0.87 -14.51
C PHE A 153 -9.26 1.64 -14.28
N ARG A 154 -8.13 0.98 -14.49
CA ARG A 154 -6.81 1.62 -14.38
C ARG A 154 -6.62 2.74 -15.40
N THR A 155 -7.17 2.61 -16.59
CA THR A 155 -7.20 3.68 -17.59
C THR A 155 -8.08 4.85 -17.13
N LEU A 156 -9.23 4.57 -16.53
CA LEU A 156 -10.16 5.58 -16.00
C LEU A 156 -9.51 6.44 -14.90
N ILE A 157 -8.77 5.82 -13.99
CA ILE A 157 -8.16 6.50 -12.85
C ILE A 157 -6.74 7.02 -13.09
N GLY A 158 -6.14 6.68 -14.25
CA GLY A 158 -4.82 7.14 -14.65
C GLY A 158 -3.66 6.24 -14.23
N ARG A 159 -2.52 6.49 -14.87
CA ARG A 159 -1.28 5.71 -14.67
C ARG A 159 -0.84 5.70 -13.21
N SER A 160 -0.46 4.53 -12.74
CA SER A 160 0.15 4.35 -11.43
C SER A 160 1.55 4.96 -11.35
N TYR A 161 1.89 5.44 -10.17
CA TYR A 161 3.20 5.95 -9.82
C TYR A 161 4.32 4.94 -10.12
N ILE A 162 5.44 5.43 -10.64
CA ILE A 162 6.64 4.65 -10.96
C ILE A 162 7.80 5.17 -10.11
N PRO A 163 8.32 4.37 -9.15
CA PRO A 163 9.45 4.75 -8.33
C PRO A 163 10.78 4.60 -9.10
N PRO A 164 11.90 5.16 -8.57
CA PRO A 164 13.21 4.82 -9.08
C PRO A 164 13.53 3.33 -8.89
N LYS A 165 14.38 2.77 -9.73
CA LYS A 165 14.72 1.33 -9.71
C LYS A 165 15.33 0.90 -8.38
N TRP A 166 16.13 1.76 -7.74
CA TRP A 166 16.72 1.44 -6.44
C TRP A 166 15.67 1.22 -5.33
N ALA A 167 14.47 1.74 -5.50
CA ALA A 167 13.34 1.52 -4.59
C ALA A 167 12.77 0.09 -4.63
N PHE A 168 13.20 -0.74 -5.56
CA PHE A 168 12.90 -2.17 -5.60
C PHE A 168 13.91 -3.02 -4.83
N GLY A 169 14.99 -2.43 -4.34
CA GLY A 169 15.92 -3.09 -3.42
C GLY A 169 15.37 -3.18 -2.00
N LEU A 170 16.15 -3.79 -1.11
CA LEU A 170 15.80 -3.90 0.30
C LEU A 170 15.90 -2.57 1.01
N ALA A 171 14.89 -2.24 1.80
CA ALA A 171 14.90 -1.17 2.78
C ALA A 171 14.98 -1.73 4.20
N GLN A 172 15.87 -1.21 5.02
CA GLN A 172 15.88 -1.42 6.46
C GLN A 172 15.35 -0.19 7.18
N SER A 173 14.47 -0.41 8.14
CA SER A 173 13.77 0.63 8.88
C SER A 173 13.48 0.20 10.31
N ARG A 174 13.40 1.16 11.21
CA ARG A 174 12.94 0.97 12.58
C ARG A 174 12.40 2.29 13.12
N PHE A 175 11.36 2.22 13.92
CA PHE A 175 10.95 3.31 14.82
C PHE A 175 11.70 3.11 16.16
N GLY A 176 12.85 3.79 16.47
CA GLY A 176 13.54 4.64 15.52
C GLY A 176 15.06 4.46 15.63
N TYR A 177 15.70 4.70 14.52
CA TYR A 177 17.14 4.95 14.51
C TYR A 177 17.36 6.41 14.92
N LYS A 178 17.90 6.62 16.14
CA LYS A 178 17.86 7.94 16.80
C LYS A 178 19.03 8.85 16.45
N THR A 179 20.11 8.28 15.95
CA THR A 179 21.36 9.01 15.69
C THR A 179 21.97 8.64 14.35
N GLU A 180 22.85 9.51 13.85
CA GLU A 180 23.69 9.20 12.69
C GLU A 180 24.49 7.90 12.88
N ALA A 181 24.99 7.66 14.10
CA ALA A 181 25.72 6.45 14.43
C ALA A 181 24.87 5.19 14.28
N ASP A 182 23.59 5.24 14.64
CA ASP A 182 22.65 4.11 14.44
C ASP A 182 22.50 3.78 12.96
N ILE A 183 22.33 4.77 12.12
CA ILE A 183 22.20 4.61 10.66
C ILE A 183 23.48 4.02 10.06
N ARG A 184 24.64 4.55 10.43
CA ARG A 184 25.94 4.05 9.95
C ARG A 184 26.20 2.62 10.42
N THR A 185 25.75 2.26 11.63
CA THR A 185 25.85 0.90 12.16
C THR A 185 25.03 -0.06 11.33
N VAL A 186 23.77 0.29 10.98
CA VAL A 186 22.93 -0.55 10.11
C VAL A 186 23.60 -0.81 8.77
N ALA A 187 24.08 0.24 8.10
CA ALA A 187 24.76 0.10 6.81
C ALA A 187 26.02 -0.79 6.93
N GLN A 188 26.82 -0.60 7.97
CA GLN A 188 28.05 -1.37 8.22
C GLN A 188 27.76 -2.84 8.53
N GLN A 189 26.69 -3.13 9.30
CA GLN A 189 26.31 -4.51 9.64
C GLN A 189 25.82 -5.27 8.40
N TYR A 190 25.04 -4.65 7.55
CA TYR A 190 24.65 -5.26 6.27
C TYR A 190 25.86 -5.60 5.42
N LYS A 191 26.83 -4.70 5.32
CA LYS A 191 28.08 -4.93 4.59
C LYS A 191 28.93 -6.03 5.21
N THR A 192 29.12 -6.00 6.53
CA THR A 192 29.91 -7.00 7.27
C THR A 192 29.37 -8.42 7.12
N HIS A 193 28.03 -8.56 7.06
CA HIS A 193 27.38 -9.85 6.93
C HIS A 193 27.08 -10.25 5.48
N ASP A 194 27.59 -9.48 4.51
CA ASP A 194 27.39 -9.75 3.08
C ASP A 194 25.90 -9.84 2.70
N LEU A 195 25.13 -8.86 3.17
CA LEU A 195 23.70 -8.73 2.88
C LEU A 195 23.48 -7.52 1.97
N PRO A 196 22.67 -7.66 0.90
CA PRO A 196 22.34 -6.53 0.02
C PRO A 196 21.45 -5.50 0.72
N LEU A 197 21.59 -4.23 0.34
CA LEU A 197 20.80 -3.13 0.87
C LEU A 197 20.78 -1.95 -0.12
N ASP A 198 19.61 -1.37 -0.36
CA ASP A 198 19.45 -0.17 -1.18
C ASP A 198 18.96 1.05 -0.41
N MET A 199 18.26 0.87 0.71
CA MET A 199 17.62 1.96 1.44
C MET A 199 17.75 1.77 2.96
N ILE A 200 17.88 2.90 3.66
CA ILE A 200 17.63 2.97 5.10
C ILE A 200 16.60 4.06 5.32
N CYS A 201 15.45 3.70 5.91
CA CYS A 201 14.43 4.65 6.27
C CYS A 201 14.76 5.33 7.60
N MET A 202 14.49 6.61 7.70
CA MET A 202 14.54 7.36 8.95
C MET A 202 13.13 7.64 9.43
N ASP A 203 12.82 7.24 10.65
CA ASP A 203 11.61 7.57 11.35
C ASP A 203 11.72 8.95 12.00
N ILE A 204 10.78 9.34 12.84
CA ILE A 204 10.61 10.71 13.37
C ILE A 204 11.81 11.25 14.18
N ASP A 205 12.72 10.40 14.62
CA ASP A 205 13.81 10.78 15.54
C ASP A 205 14.89 11.68 14.92
N TYR A 206 14.95 11.80 13.58
CA TYR A 206 15.88 12.74 12.95
C TYR A 206 15.39 14.19 13.03
N MET A 207 14.11 14.41 13.28
CA MET A 207 13.50 15.74 13.35
C MET A 207 13.83 16.45 14.67
N GLN A 208 13.85 17.77 14.63
CA GLN A 208 13.93 18.59 15.85
C GLN A 208 12.57 18.64 16.54
N GLY A 209 12.44 17.94 17.67
CA GLY A 209 11.18 17.89 18.43
C GLY A 209 9.99 17.38 17.61
N TYR A 210 10.24 16.46 16.69
CA TYR A 210 9.24 15.90 15.77
C TYR A 210 8.55 16.93 14.85
N ALA A 211 9.19 18.06 14.60
CA ALA A 211 8.71 19.04 13.64
C ALA A 211 9.15 18.68 12.22
N ASP A 212 8.18 18.59 11.30
CA ASP A 212 8.45 18.34 9.89
C ASP A 212 9.44 19.37 9.30
N PHE A 213 10.23 18.92 8.34
CA PHE A 213 11.18 19.75 7.61
C PHE A 213 12.27 20.38 8.49
N THR A 214 12.58 19.69 9.60
CA THR A 214 13.68 20.06 10.51
C THR A 214 14.63 18.88 10.67
N VAL A 215 15.87 19.18 11.09
CA VAL A 215 16.88 18.16 11.42
C VAL A 215 17.43 18.46 12.80
N ASN A 216 17.46 17.46 13.66
CA ASN A 216 18.09 17.54 14.98
C ASN A 216 19.63 17.49 14.80
N LYS A 217 20.30 18.63 15.00
CA LYS A 217 21.73 18.77 14.76
C LYS A 217 22.62 18.10 15.80
N GLU A 218 22.10 17.77 16.98
CA GLU A 218 22.85 17.00 17.97
C GLU A 218 22.92 15.52 17.58
N ARG A 219 21.81 14.97 17.06
CA ARG A 219 21.69 13.57 16.65
C ARG A 219 22.22 13.32 15.24
N PHE A 220 22.00 14.28 14.34
CA PHE A 220 22.41 14.24 12.93
C PHE A 220 23.16 15.53 12.59
N PRO A 221 24.44 15.65 12.99
CA PRO A 221 25.22 16.90 12.83
C PRO A 221 25.34 17.33 11.38
N ASP A 222 25.49 16.37 10.46
CA ASP A 222 25.64 16.62 9.03
C ASP A 222 24.87 15.57 8.23
N LEU A 223 23.55 15.77 8.08
CA LEU A 223 22.71 14.87 7.34
C LEU A 223 23.09 14.77 5.85
N LYS A 224 23.57 15.89 5.28
CA LYS A 224 24.03 15.90 3.89
C LYS A 224 25.23 14.97 3.70
N GLN A 225 26.23 15.04 4.58
CA GLN A 225 27.40 14.16 4.51
C GLN A 225 27.01 12.69 4.71
N LEU A 226 26.10 12.40 5.64
CA LEU A 226 25.58 11.06 5.84
C LEU A 226 24.90 10.52 4.57
N ALA A 227 24.04 11.33 3.94
CA ALA A 227 23.36 10.94 2.70
C ALA A 227 24.35 10.71 1.56
N ASP A 228 25.34 11.57 1.40
CA ASP A 228 26.38 11.46 0.37
C ASP A 228 27.25 10.21 0.58
N ASP A 229 27.67 9.93 1.82
CA ASP A 229 28.47 8.74 2.17
C ASP A 229 27.72 7.45 1.85
N LEU A 230 26.44 7.37 2.24
CA LEU A 230 25.61 6.18 1.98
C LEU A 230 25.31 6.01 0.50
N LYS A 231 25.04 7.11 -0.21
CA LYS A 231 24.81 7.06 -1.66
C LYS A 231 26.04 6.55 -2.42
N ALA A 232 27.25 6.89 -1.97
CA ALA A 232 28.48 6.35 -2.54
C ALA A 232 28.59 4.82 -2.39
N GLU A 233 27.93 4.25 -1.38
CA GLU A 233 27.81 2.80 -1.16
C GLU A 233 26.57 2.18 -1.83
N GLY A 234 25.77 2.96 -2.57
CA GLY A 234 24.55 2.50 -3.22
C GLY A 234 23.32 2.48 -2.30
N ILE A 235 23.37 3.16 -1.16
CA ILE A 235 22.28 3.19 -0.18
C ILE A 235 21.67 4.60 -0.13
N ARG A 236 20.34 4.71 -0.21
CA ARG A 236 19.61 5.98 -0.06
C ARG A 236 18.97 6.08 1.31
N LEU A 237 19.02 7.28 1.89
CA LEU A 237 18.22 7.62 3.06
C LEU A 237 16.81 8.02 2.62
N VAL A 238 15.80 7.51 3.34
CA VAL A 238 14.38 7.76 3.07
C VAL A 238 13.72 8.27 4.35
N PRO A 239 13.66 9.59 4.59
CA PRO A 239 13.06 10.14 5.79
C PRO A 239 11.54 10.16 5.73
N ILE A 240 10.93 10.09 6.91
CA ILE A 240 9.49 10.26 7.14
C ILE A 240 9.11 11.73 7.14
N ILE A 241 7.90 12.02 6.65
CA ILE A 241 7.21 13.30 6.87
C ILE A 241 5.80 12.97 7.40
N ASP A 242 5.43 13.59 8.51
CA ASP A 242 4.11 13.45 9.12
C ASP A 242 3.13 14.54 8.67
N ALA A 243 1.84 14.34 8.92
CA ALA A 243 0.82 15.32 8.54
C ALA A 243 0.70 16.50 9.51
N GLY A 244 0.90 16.28 10.81
CA GLY A 244 0.73 17.29 11.85
C GLY A 244 1.91 18.27 11.94
N VAL A 245 1.65 19.55 11.79
CA VAL A 245 2.67 20.61 11.90
C VAL A 245 2.76 21.06 13.35
N ARG A 246 3.94 20.88 13.96
CA ARG A 246 4.19 21.28 15.34
C ARG A 246 3.84 22.75 15.60
N ILE A 247 3.11 23.01 16.67
CA ILE A 247 2.82 24.38 17.12
C ILE A 247 4.02 24.91 17.88
N ASP A 248 4.79 25.80 17.25
CA ASP A 248 5.98 26.39 17.83
C ASP A 248 6.25 27.77 17.18
N GLU A 249 6.46 28.80 18.00
CA GLU A 249 6.75 30.16 17.52
C GLU A 249 8.06 30.23 16.72
N LYS A 250 8.96 29.27 16.92
CA LYS A 250 10.26 29.19 16.23
C LYS A 250 10.22 28.27 15.01
N ASP A 251 9.14 27.53 14.82
CA ASP A 251 8.99 26.63 13.67
C ASP A 251 8.58 27.42 12.44
N GLU A 252 9.42 27.44 11.43
CA GLU A 252 9.17 28.18 10.18
C GLU A 252 7.91 27.70 9.46
N THR A 253 7.69 26.38 9.38
CA THR A 253 6.52 25.81 8.72
C THR A 253 5.24 26.23 9.43
N CYS A 254 5.21 26.18 10.76
CA CYS A 254 4.08 26.63 11.58
C CYS A 254 3.78 28.11 11.36
N GLN A 255 4.77 28.96 11.46
CA GLN A 255 4.60 30.42 11.35
C GLN A 255 4.17 30.84 9.93
N GLU A 256 4.75 30.24 8.91
CA GLU A 256 4.37 30.51 7.52
C GLU A 256 2.95 30.04 7.20
N GLY A 257 2.56 28.87 7.67
CA GLY A 257 1.20 28.35 7.51
C GLY A 257 0.16 29.22 8.22
N LEU A 258 0.45 29.74 9.41
CA LEU A 258 -0.40 30.69 10.13
C LEU A 258 -0.55 32.01 9.37
N ALA A 259 0.57 32.58 8.92
CA ALA A 259 0.58 33.86 8.22
C ALA A 259 -0.20 33.82 6.91
N LYS A 260 -0.18 32.69 6.20
CA LYS A 260 -0.89 32.48 4.93
C LYS A 260 -2.28 31.88 5.09
N ASP A 261 -2.69 31.57 6.33
CA ASP A 261 -4.00 30.98 6.61
C ASP A 261 -4.21 29.62 5.91
N TYR A 262 -3.24 28.71 6.05
CA TYR A 262 -3.20 27.45 5.34
C TYR A 262 -3.63 26.24 6.15
N PHE A 263 -3.96 26.42 7.43
CA PHE A 263 -4.41 25.33 8.29
C PHE A 263 -5.92 25.15 8.31
N CYS A 264 -6.37 23.91 8.51
CA CYS A 264 -7.78 23.60 8.75
C CYS A 264 -8.30 24.36 9.98
N LYS A 265 -9.56 24.76 9.95
CA LYS A 265 -10.17 25.64 10.96
C LYS A 265 -11.37 25.01 11.63
N LYS A 266 -11.57 25.36 12.89
CA LYS A 266 -12.82 25.11 13.59
C LYS A 266 -13.95 26.03 13.07
N ALA A 267 -15.18 25.78 13.53
CA ALA A 267 -16.36 26.56 13.13
C ALA A 267 -16.21 28.05 13.43
N ASP A 268 -15.50 28.43 14.49
CA ASP A 268 -15.25 29.83 14.88
C ASP A 268 -14.14 30.53 14.06
N GLY A 269 -13.54 29.83 13.10
CA GLY A 269 -12.46 30.36 12.26
C GLY A 269 -11.06 30.28 12.85
N THR A 270 -10.89 29.77 14.05
CA THR A 270 -9.57 29.52 14.62
C THR A 270 -8.97 28.21 14.10
N PRO A 271 -7.62 28.09 14.01
CA PRO A 271 -7.00 26.84 13.59
C PRO A 271 -7.40 25.64 14.46
N PHE A 272 -7.70 24.52 13.84
CA PHE A 272 -7.93 23.27 14.55
C PHE A 272 -6.62 22.77 15.14
N VAL A 273 -6.70 22.28 16.39
CA VAL A 273 -5.56 21.74 17.13
C VAL A 273 -5.87 20.32 17.59
N ALA A 274 -4.96 19.41 17.32
CA ALA A 274 -4.93 18.09 17.95
C ALA A 274 -3.47 17.68 18.19
N ALA A 275 -3.26 16.69 19.05
CA ALA A 275 -1.93 16.22 19.34
C ALA A 275 -1.56 15.01 18.46
N VAL A 276 -0.32 15.00 18.05
CA VAL A 276 0.40 13.86 17.45
C VAL A 276 1.80 13.79 18.07
N TRP A 277 2.80 13.26 17.39
CA TRP A 277 4.14 13.08 17.97
C TRP A 277 4.77 14.35 18.58
N PRO A 278 4.70 15.53 17.94
CA PRO A 278 5.26 16.76 18.54
C PRO A 278 4.40 17.33 19.68
N GLY A 279 3.34 16.68 20.11
CA GLY A 279 2.30 17.24 20.94
C GLY A 279 1.29 18.02 20.09
N LYS A 280 0.89 19.23 20.53
CA LYS A 280 -0.08 20.03 19.79
C LYS A 280 0.42 20.38 18.39
N ALA A 281 -0.45 20.17 17.41
CA ALA A 281 -0.16 20.40 16.00
C ALA A 281 -1.33 21.07 15.28
N TYR A 282 -1.02 21.80 14.22
CA TYR A 282 -1.96 22.24 13.20
C TYR A 282 -1.96 21.27 12.03
N PHE A 283 -3.04 21.27 11.24
CA PHE A 283 -3.21 20.38 10.08
C PHE A 283 -3.44 21.21 8.84
N ALA A 284 -2.58 21.06 7.85
CA ALA A 284 -2.68 21.80 6.59
C ALA A 284 -3.95 21.40 5.83
N ASP A 285 -4.61 22.40 5.20
CA ASP A 285 -5.76 22.15 4.35
C ASP A 285 -5.33 21.70 2.94
N PHE A 286 -4.96 20.42 2.83
CA PHE A 286 -4.46 19.83 1.60
C PHE A 286 -5.49 19.81 0.45
N LEU A 287 -6.76 20.12 0.68
CA LEU A 287 -7.76 20.21 -0.37
C LEU A 287 -7.64 21.51 -1.19
N ARG A 288 -6.86 22.46 -0.69
CA ARG A 288 -6.57 23.72 -1.38
C ARG A 288 -5.30 23.60 -2.20
N PRO A 289 -5.32 23.92 -3.51
CA PRO A 289 -4.14 23.82 -4.38
C PRO A 289 -2.92 24.61 -3.89
N GLU A 290 -3.13 25.84 -3.41
CA GLU A 290 -2.05 26.69 -2.89
C GLU A 290 -1.41 26.13 -1.62
N VAL A 291 -2.17 25.43 -0.79
CA VAL A 291 -1.66 24.76 0.42
C VAL A 291 -0.82 23.55 0.04
N ARG A 292 -1.26 22.76 -0.96
CA ARG A 292 -0.46 21.66 -1.48
C ARG A 292 0.87 22.15 -2.07
N GLU A 293 0.83 23.22 -2.85
CA GLU A 293 2.06 23.81 -3.43
C GLU A 293 3.04 24.25 -2.33
N TRP A 294 2.54 24.91 -1.30
CA TRP A 294 3.32 25.34 -0.16
C TRP A 294 3.94 24.18 0.61
N PHE A 295 3.10 23.23 1.06
CA PHE A 295 3.57 22.09 1.87
C PHE A 295 4.52 21.18 1.09
N GLY A 296 4.18 20.85 -0.15
CA GLY A 296 5.03 20.07 -1.04
C GLY A 296 6.37 20.74 -1.32
N GLY A 297 6.37 22.08 -1.47
CA GLY A 297 7.58 22.86 -1.63
C GLY A 297 8.55 22.79 -0.43
N ARG A 298 8.04 22.49 0.76
CA ARG A 298 8.85 22.32 1.98
C ARG A 298 9.76 21.08 1.95
N TYR A 299 9.43 20.07 1.18
CA TYR A 299 10.30 18.88 1.00
C TYR A 299 11.70 19.26 0.47
N LYS A 300 11.82 20.41 -0.16
CA LYS A 300 13.10 20.95 -0.66
C LYS A 300 14.15 21.13 0.44
N VAL A 301 13.77 21.36 1.67
CA VAL A 301 14.69 21.42 2.83
C VAL A 301 15.53 20.14 2.91
N LEU A 302 14.95 18.98 2.59
CA LEU A 302 15.61 17.68 2.63
C LEU A 302 16.21 17.28 1.27
N THR A 303 15.56 17.58 0.15
CA THR A 303 16.13 17.28 -1.17
C THR A 303 17.40 18.09 -1.42
N ASP A 304 17.52 19.31 -0.89
CA ASP A 304 18.77 20.10 -0.92
C ASP A 304 19.93 19.44 -0.13
N LEU A 305 19.62 18.54 0.80
CA LEU A 305 20.59 17.72 1.53
C LEU A 305 20.92 16.39 0.84
N GLY A 306 20.44 16.17 -0.38
CA GLY A 306 20.70 14.96 -1.16
C GLY A 306 19.68 13.84 -0.97
N ILE A 307 18.56 14.08 -0.30
CA ILE A 307 17.48 13.12 -0.15
C ILE A 307 16.74 12.95 -1.49
N GLU A 308 16.50 11.69 -1.87
CA GLU A 308 15.87 11.31 -3.13
C GLU A 308 14.59 10.47 -2.95
N GLY A 309 14.13 10.33 -1.71
CA GLY A 309 12.93 9.56 -1.40
C GLY A 309 12.35 9.89 -0.03
N PHE A 310 11.04 9.72 0.11
CA PHE A 310 10.27 10.04 1.31
C PHE A 310 9.18 9.01 1.56
N TRP A 311 8.75 8.90 2.81
CA TRP A 311 7.52 8.24 3.20
C TRP A 311 6.68 9.15 4.09
N ASN A 312 5.37 9.21 3.79
CA ASN A 312 4.41 10.03 4.50
C ASN A 312 3.62 9.17 5.49
N ASP A 313 3.54 9.63 6.73
CA ASP A 313 2.88 8.91 7.80
C ASP A 313 1.88 9.80 8.55
N MET A 314 1.07 9.19 9.39
CA MET A 314 0.11 9.86 10.27
C MET A 314 -0.94 10.70 9.54
N ASN A 315 -1.21 10.40 8.28
CA ASN A 315 -1.97 11.26 7.37
C ASN A 315 -3.40 10.80 7.03
N GLU A 316 -4.04 10.01 7.90
CA GLU A 316 -5.48 9.70 7.85
C GLU A 316 -6.38 10.95 8.01
N PRO A 317 -6.05 11.98 8.86
CA PRO A 317 -4.95 12.15 9.78
C PRO A 317 -5.18 11.43 11.11
N ALA A 318 -4.11 10.86 11.68
CA ALA A 318 -4.14 10.32 13.04
C ALA A 318 -4.17 11.47 14.06
N LEU A 319 -5.00 11.32 15.08
CA LEU A 319 -5.16 12.28 16.17
C LEU A 319 -5.05 11.53 17.50
N PHE A 320 -4.07 11.86 18.34
CA PHE A 320 -3.95 11.22 19.65
C PHE A 320 -5.01 11.75 20.63
N TYR A 321 -5.26 13.04 20.61
CA TYR A 321 -6.32 13.71 21.35
C TYR A 321 -6.48 15.16 20.84
N SER A 322 -7.67 15.73 21.01
CA SER A 322 -7.83 17.17 21.01
C SER A 322 -7.70 17.73 22.42
N PRO A 323 -7.22 18.98 22.62
CA PRO A 323 -7.10 19.57 23.96
C PRO A 323 -8.40 19.61 24.74
N ASP A 324 -9.52 19.93 24.09
CA ASP A 324 -10.82 20.00 24.73
C ASP A 324 -11.30 18.63 25.23
N ARG A 325 -11.07 17.58 24.42
CA ARG A 325 -11.43 16.22 24.76
C ARG A 325 -10.56 15.65 25.89
N LEU A 326 -9.27 15.94 25.88
CA LEU A 326 -8.36 15.54 26.95
C LEU A 326 -8.75 16.23 28.28
N LYS A 327 -9.09 17.52 28.24
CA LYS A 327 -9.57 18.25 29.41
C LYS A 327 -10.86 17.65 29.95
N ALA A 328 -11.84 17.37 29.10
CA ALA A 328 -13.09 16.74 29.48
C ALA A 328 -12.88 15.37 30.17
N PHE A 329 -11.93 14.58 29.64
CA PHE A 329 -11.55 13.29 30.24
C PHE A 329 -10.96 13.48 31.63
N PHE A 330 -10.02 14.41 31.84
CA PHE A 330 -9.44 14.67 33.15
C PHE A 330 -10.46 15.21 34.12
N ASP A 331 -11.37 16.10 33.71
CA ASP A 331 -12.45 16.59 34.53
C ASP A 331 -13.36 15.42 34.99
N SER A 332 -13.71 14.51 34.09
CA SER A 332 -14.47 13.30 34.42
C SER A 332 -13.74 12.40 35.42
N MET A 333 -12.43 12.21 35.24
CA MET A 333 -11.63 11.42 36.20
C MET A 333 -11.54 12.08 37.58
N ALA A 334 -11.43 13.40 37.62
CA ALA A 334 -11.41 14.15 38.86
C ALA A 334 -12.74 13.99 39.64
N GLU A 335 -13.87 14.00 38.94
CA GLU A 335 -15.17 13.74 39.58
C GLU A 335 -15.30 12.28 40.06
N MET A 336 -14.86 11.32 39.24
CA MET A 336 -14.87 9.90 39.62
C MET A 336 -13.98 9.59 40.81
N SER A 337 -12.87 10.29 40.98
CA SER A 337 -11.96 10.11 42.13
C SER A 337 -12.61 10.43 43.46
N LYS A 338 -13.72 11.18 43.46
CA LYS A 338 -14.50 11.53 44.65
C LYS A 338 -15.57 10.48 45.00
N MET A 339 -15.83 9.54 44.11
CA MET A 339 -16.84 8.51 44.31
C MET A 339 -16.36 7.48 45.35
N PRO A 340 -17.21 7.07 46.31
CA PRO A 340 -16.82 6.07 47.30
C PRO A 340 -16.64 4.68 46.72
N ASN A 341 -17.25 4.39 45.57
CA ASN A 341 -17.14 3.17 44.80
C ASN A 341 -17.33 3.49 43.32
N ILE A 342 -16.53 2.85 42.45
CA ILE A 342 -16.68 2.93 41.02
C ILE A 342 -17.24 1.59 40.56
N GLU A 343 -18.50 1.59 40.12
CA GLU A 343 -19.14 0.38 39.61
C GLU A 343 -18.63 0.02 38.20
N GLN A 344 -18.89 -1.21 37.80
CA GLN A 344 -18.39 -1.74 36.54
C GLN A 344 -18.82 -0.89 35.35
N GLU A 345 -20.07 -0.44 35.32
CA GLU A 345 -20.60 0.38 34.22
C GLU A 345 -19.82 1.70 34.09
N ASP A 346 -19.67 2.43 35.21
CA ASP A 346 -18.90 3.68 35.26
C ASP A 346 -17.42 3.47 34.84
N PHE A 347 -16.83 2.36 35.30
CA PHE A 347 -15.44 2.05 34.96
C PHE A 347 -15.27 1.82 33.44
N PHE A 348 -16.08 0.95 32.84
CA PHE A 348 -15.93 0.66 31.42
C PHE A 348 -16.39 1.82 30.55
N GLU A 349 -17.48 2.49 30.87
CA GLU A 349 -17.96 3.61 30.05
C GLU A 349 -17.08 4.84 30.18
N LYS A 350 -16.76 5.30 31.39
CA LYS A 350 -16.09 6.58 31.64
C LYS A 350 -14.57 6.46 31.62
N VAL A 351 -13.98 5.40 32.20
CA VAL A 351 -12.53 5.25 32.24
C VAL A 351 -12.04 4.62 30.92
N VAL A 352 -12.44 3.38 30.64
CA VAL A 352 -11.95 2.66 29.47
C VAL A 352 -12.45 3.33 28.19
N GLY A 353 -13.73 3.57 28.08
CA GLY A 353 -14.33 4.25 26.94
C GLY A 353 -13.83 5.69 26.78
N GLY A 354 -13.61 6.40 27.88
CA GLY A 354 -13.03 7.74 27.87
C GLY A 354 -11.61 7.78 27.30
N VAL A 355 -10.74 6.86 27.73
CA VAL A 355 -9.36 6.75 27.19
C VAL A 355 -9.40 6.37 25.72
N MET A 356 -10.16 5.34 25.37
CA MET A 356 -10.26 4.89 23.97
C MET A 356 -10.87 5.96 23.05
N GLY A 357 -11.78 6.79 23.57
CA GLY A 357 -12.41 7.88 22.82
C GLY A 357 -11.55 9.12 22.64
N LEU A 358 -10.33 9.17 23.19
CA LEU A 358 -9.41 10.27 22.98
C LEU A 358 -8.80 10.23 21.56
N MET A 359 -8.47 9.04 21.08
CA MET A 359 -7.77 8.86 19.81
C MET A 359 -8.75 8.78 18.64
N ASN A 360 -8.44 9.48 17.58
CA ASN A 360 -9.16 9.39 16.30
C ASN A 360 -10.68 9.54 16.45
N SER A 361 -11.09 10.48 17.32
CA SER A 361 -12.49 10.68 17.68
C SER A 361 -13.33 11.18 16.51
N PRO A 362 -14.48 10.55 16.20
CA PRO A 362 -15.39 11.05 15.16
C PRO A 362 -15.85 12.50 15.39
N GLU A 363 -16.02 12.91 16.67
CA GLU A 363 -16.41 14.28 17.02
C GLU A 363 -15.30 15.29 16.71
N ASP A 364 -14.04 14.90 16.88
CA ASP A 364 -12.90 15.75 16.49
C ASP A 364 -12.85 15.91 14.98
N TYR A 365 -13.03 14.84 14.20
CA TYR A 365 -13.10 14.92 12.73
C TYR A 365 -14.29 15.73 12.24
N ALA A 366 -15.38 15.79 12.96
CA ALA A 366 -16.56 16.61 12.66
C ALA A 366 -16.42 18.07 13.15
N SER A 367 -15.31 18.43 13.81
CA SER A 367 -15.14 19.77 14.42
C SER A 367 -14.35 20.76 13.58
N PHE A 368 -13.76 20.34 12.48
CA PHE A 368 -12.96 21.21 11.63
C PHE A 368 -13.31 21.09 10.15
N TYR A 369 -12.83 22.07 9.38
CA TYR A 369 -13.30 22.34 8.03
C TYR A 369 -12.16 22.57 7.05
N HIS A 370 -12.44 22.21 5.80
CA HIS A 370 -11.64 22.52 4.61
C HIS A 370 -12.33 23.57 3.76
N GLU A 371 -11.57 24.29 2.95
CA GLU A 371 -12.10 25.13 1.90
C GLU A 371 -11.91 24.44 0.54
N VAL A 372 -13.01 24.17 -0.16
CA VAL A 372 -13.00 23.55 -1.49
C VAL A 372 -13.79 24.44 -2.44
N ASN A 373 -13.13 24.98 -3.47
CA ASN A 373 -13.75 25.84 -4.48
C ASN A 373 -14.57 27.00 -3.86
N GLY A 374 -14.04 27.60 -2.78
CA GLY A 374 -14.70 28.71 -2.07
C GLY A 374 -15.85 28.27 -1.14
N GLN A 375 -16.06 26.98 -0.99
CA GLN A 375 -17.04 26.43 -0.05
C GLN A 375 -16.33 25.81 1.14
N ARG A 376 -16.96 26.00 2.30
CA ARG A 376 -16.48 25.43 3.56
C ARG A 376 -17.12 24.06 3.77
N ILE A 377 -16.28 23.01 3.84
CA ILE A 377 -16.73 21.62 3.96
C ILE A 377 -16.17 21.02 5.24
N ARG A 378 -17.03 20.41 6.05
CA ARG A 378 -16.62 19.73 7.28
C ARG A 378 -15.76 18.52 6.95
N HIS A 379 -14.68 18.32 7.72
CA HIS A 379 -13.65 17.31 7.43
C HIS A 379 -14.21 15.89 7.31
N ASP A 380 -15.14 15.49 8.17
CA ASP A 380 -15.69 14.12 8.14
C ASP A 380 -16.40 13.77 6.82
N ARG A 381 -16.84 14.77 6.05
CA ARG A 381 -17.41 14.57 4.70
C ARG A 381 -16.35 14.29 3.62
N VAL A 382 -15.11 14.66 3.87
CA VAL A 382 -13.99 14.55 2.93
C VAL A 382 -12.77 13.85 3.55
N HIS A 383 -12.97 13.20 4.68
CA HIS A 383 -11.92 12.59 5.49
C HIS A 383 -10.96 11.70 4.68
N ASN A 384 -11.48 10.85 3.83
CA ASN A 384 -10.69 9.89 3.07
C ASN A 384 -9.75 10.54 2.02
N LEU A 385 -9.97 11.82 1.68
CA LEU A 385 -9.10 12.54 0.75
C LEU A 385 -7.83 13.09 1.39
N TYR A 386 -7.75 13.18 2.72
CA TYR A 386 -6.70 13.94 3.40
C TYR A 386 -5.30 13.41 3.09
N GLY A 387 -5.05 12.14 3.36
CA GLY A 387 -3.73 11.52 3.16
C GLY A 387 -3.32 11.47 1.69
N GLY A 388 -4.24 11.14 0.81
CA GLY A 388 -4.00 11.16 -0.64
C GLY A 388 -3.67 12.56 -1.16
N SER A 389 -4.30 13.59 -0.59
CA SER A 389 -4.02 14.99 -0.94
C SER A 389 -2.62 15.44 -0.45
N MET A 390 -2.15 14.94 0.69
CA MET A 390 -0.77 15.14 1.14
C MET A 390 0.23 14.45 0.20
N THR A 391 -0.06 13.23 -0.23
CA THR A 391 0.76 12.52 -1.22
C THR A 391 0.83 13.30 -2.54
N ARG A 392 -0.29 13.82 -2.99
CA ARG A 392 -0.34 14.69 -4.17
C ARG A 392 0.52 15.95 -4.00
N ALA A 393 0.43 16.61 -2.83
CA ALA A 393 1.24 17.79 -2.52
C ALA A 393 2.74 17.49 -2.67
N ALA A 394 3.22 16.40 -2.07
CA ALA A 394 4.60 15.96 -2.18
C ALA A 394 4.96 15.57 -3.62
N GLY A 395 4.16 14.74 -4.26
CA GLY A 395 4.43 14.22 -5.62
C GLY A 395 4.50 15.31 -6.68
N GLU A 396 3.55 16.25 -6.66
CA GLU A 396 3.54 17.39 -7.60
C GLU A 396 4.76 18.31 -7.40
N ALA A 397 5.12 18.61 -6.14
CA ALA A 397 6.25 19.48 -5.85
C ALA A 397 7.59 18.82 -6.24
N LEU A 398 7.76 17.54 -5.94
CA LEU A 398 8.97 16.79 -6.30
C LEU A 398 9.13 16.66 -7.82
N ALA A 399 8.04 16.41 -8.55
CA ALA A 399 8.04 16.40 -10.00
C ALA A 399 8.36 17.78 -10.62
N LYS A 400 7.87 18.86 -10.01
CA LYS A 400 8.18 20.23 -10.44
C LYS A 400 9.63 20.61 -10.18
N GLU A 401 10.18 20.19 -9.05
CA GLU A 401 11.58 20.43 -8.68
C GLU A 401 12.55 19.65 -9.57
N ARG A 402 12.21 18.39 -9.88
CA ARG A 402 13.07 17.46 -10.63
C ARG A 402 12.25 16.74 -11.70
N PRO A 403 11.81 17.43 -12.77
CA PRO A 403 10.91 16.85 -13.77
C PRO A 403 11.50 15.64 -14.52
N ASP A 404 12.81 15.58 -14.63
CA ASP A 404 13.54 14.53 -15.34
C ASP A 404 13.95 13.34 -14.45
N LYS A 405 13.64 13.41 -13.14
CA LYS A 405 14.05 12.38 -12.17
C LYS A 405 12.86 11.83 -11.39
N ARG A 406 12.88 10.52 -11.18
CA ARG A 406 11.97 9.86 -10.25
C ARG A 406 12.41 10.13 -8.82
N THR A 407 11.47 10.48 -7.95
CA THR A 407 11.68 10.56 -6.50
C THR A 407 10.84 9.48 -5.83
N LEU A 408 11.40 8.74 -4.89
CA LEU A 408 10.63 7.76 -4.12
C LEU A 408 9.63 8.47 -3.22
N LEU A 409 8.37 8.03 -3.29
CA LEU A 409 7.31 8.50 -2.43
C LEU A 409 6.31 7.37 -2.17
N TYR A 410 6.03 7.09 -0.92
CA TYR A 410 4.94 6.20 -0.51
C TYR A 410 4.31 6.70 0.80
N SER A 411 3.08 6.32 1.03
CA SER A 411 2.22 6.89 2.06
C SER A 411 1.49 5.81 2.84
N ARG A 412 1.15 6.09 4.11
CA ARG A 412 0.27 5.20 4.88
C ARG A 412 -1.18 5.33 4.44
N SER A 413 -1.72 6.55 4.49
CA SER A 413 -3.09 6.79 4.07
C SER A 413 -3.19 7.10 2.59
N SER A 414 -4.30 6.69 1.98
CA SER A 414 -4.50 6.82 0.55
C SER A 414 -5.98 6.84 0.16
N PHE A 415 -6.22 7.29 -1.04
CA PHE A 415 -7.51 7.28 -1.71
C PHE A 415 -7.26 7.06 -3.21
N ILE A 416 -8.19 6.43 -3.93
CA ILE A 416 -8.03 6.25 -5.38
C ILE A 416 -7.89 7.62 -6.04
N GLY A 417 -6.77 7.82 -6.72
CA GLY A 417 -6.32 9.13 -7.25
C GLY A 417 -4.91 9.45 -6.76
N SER A 418 -4.60 9.18 -5.49
CA SER A 418 -3.24 9.37 -4.96
C SER A 418 -2.23 8.35 -5.49
N HIS A 419 -2.70 7.23 -6.05
CA HIS A 419 -1.88 6.22 -6.73
C HIS A 419 -1.07 6.78 -7.90
N ARG A 420 -1.45 7.95 -8.42
CA ARG A 420 -0.70 8.64 -9.49
C ARG A 420 0.55 9.34 -8.99
N TYR A 421 0.63 9.61 -7.68
CA TYR A 421 1.67 10.44 -7.07
C TYR A 421 2.62 9.66 -6.17
N GLY A 422 2.23 8.53 -5.66
CA GLY A 422 3.05 7.70 -4.78
C GLY A 422 2.50 6.30 -4.60
N GLY A 423 3.33 5.41 -4.00
CA GLY A 423 2.90 4.11 -3.52
C GLY A 423 2.29 4.16 -2.12
N ILE A 424 2.03 2.99 -1.56
CA ILE A 424 1.59 2.82 -0.16
C ILE A 424 2.34 1.67 0.49
N TRP A 425 2.39 1.66 1.83
CA TRP A 425 2.63 0.42 2.57
C TRP A 425 1.40 0.08 3.39
N LEU A 426 1.30 -1.17 3.84
CA LEU A 426 0.09 -1.70 4.46
C LEU A 426 -0.01 -1.40 5.97
N GLY A 427 0.64 -0.33 6.44
CA GLY A 427 0.54 0.18 7.80
C GLY A 427 1.19 -0.70 8.87
N ASP A 428 0.74 -0.51 10.10
CA ASP A 428 1.32 -1.08 11.32
C ASP A 428 0.80 -2.49 11.58
N ASN A 429 1.28 -3.47 10.82
CA ASN A 429 0.98 -4.87 11.06
C ASN A 429 1.71 -5.40 12.30
N ASN A 430 1.38 -6.61 12.73
CA ASN A 430 2.00 -7.27 13.86
C ASN A 430 2.75 -8.55 13.42
N SER A 431 3.75 -8.93 14.21
CA SER A 431 4.53 -10.14 13.99
C SER A 431 3.68 -11.37 14.31
N SER A 432 2.83 -11.77 13.36
CA SER A 432 1.95 -12.94 13.47
C SER A 432 1.72 -13.60 12.11
N TRP A 433 1.51 -14.90 12.14
CA TRP A 433 1.27 -15.71 10.94
C TRP A 433 -0.01 -15.30 10.22
N GLY A 434 -1.06 -14.95 10.96
CA GLY A 434 -2.31 -14.48 10.39
C GLY A 434 -2.15 -13.17 9.61
N GLN A 435 -1.26 -12.29 10.05
CA GLN A 435 -1.02 -11.02 9.35
C GLN A 435 -0.10 -11.19 8.14
N LEU A 436 0.80 -12.15 8.15
CA LEU A 436 1.50 -12.55 6.92
C LEU A 436 0.48 -12.98 5.84
N LEU A 437 -0.47 -13.86 6.17
CA LEU A 437 -1.53 -14.26 5.24
C LEU A 437 -2.38 -13.07 4.79
N ALA A 438 -2.79 -12.20 5.72
CA ALA A 438 -3.57 -11.01 5.39
C ALA A 438 -2.85 -10.11 4.39
N ASN A 439 -1.53 -9.90 4.55
CA ASN A 439 -0.74 -9.11 3.63
C ASN A 439 -0.64 -9.76 2.23
N ILE A 440 -0.48 -11.08 2.16
CA ILE A 440 -0.50 -11.83 0.89
C ILE A 440 -1.82 -11.58 0.15
N GLN A 441 -2.94 -11.70 0.85
CA GLN A 441 -4.28 -11.55 0.28
C GLN A 441 -4.64 -10.12 -0.07
N MET A 442 -4.03 -9.13 0.58
CA MET A 442 -4.28 -7.72 0.33
C MET A 442 -3.62 -7.20 -0.96
N MET A 443 -2.48 -7.78 -1.35
CA MET A 443 -1.68 -7.29 -2.48
C MET A 443 -2.47 -7.16 -3.79
N PRO A 444 -3.19 -8.18 -4.28
CA PRO A 444 -3.93 -8.02 -5.53
C PRO A 444 -5.03 -6.97 -5.44
N ASN A 445 -5.70 -6.86 -4.29
CA ASN A 445 -6.80 -5.92 -4.10
C ASN A 445 -6.33 -4.45 -4.12
N VAL A 446 -5.20 -4.13 -3.48
CA VAL A 446 -4.64 -2.76 -3.54
C VAL A 446 -4.11 -2.42 -4.93
N GLN A 447 -3.54 -3.40 -5.63
CA GLN A 447 -3.03 -3.20 -7.00
C GLN A 447 -4.14 -3.00 -8.02
N MET A 448 -5.29 -3.68 -7.88
CA MET A 448 -6.50 -3.38 -8.67
C MET A 448 -6.92 -1.91 -8.56
N CYS A 449 -6.72 -1.32 -7.39
CA CYS A 449 -7.06 0.07 -7.10
C CYS A 449 -5.99 1.08 -7.53
N GLY A 450 -4.96 0.63 -8.26
CA GLY A 450 -3.92 1.49 -8.83
C GLY A 450 -2.61 1.57 -8.04
N PHE A 451 -2.56 1.03 -6.83
CA PHE A 451 -1.36 1.07 -5.98
C PHE A 451 -0.44 -0.11 -6.29
N LEU A 452 0.36 0.03 -7.33
CA LEU A 452 1.30 -1.02 -7.75
C LEU A 452 2.52 -1.09 -6.83
N TYR A 453 3.11 0.06 -6.49
CA TYR A 453 4.24 0.12 -5.57
C TYR A 453 3.73 0.01 -4.14
N THR A 454 3.65 -1.22 -3.68
CA THR A 454 3.08 -1.59 -2.38
C THR A 454 3.90 -2.71 -1.74
N GLY A 455 3.98 -2.68 -0.42
CA GLY A 455 4.58 -3.71 0.42
C GLY A 455 4.06 -3.63 1.84
N ALA A 456 4.29 -4.70 2.60
CA ALA A 456 4.01 -4.77 4.03
C ALA A 456 5.30 -4.59 4.83
N ASP A 457 5.18 -4.26 6.10
CA ASP A 457 6.31 -4.30 7.02
C ASP A 457 6.74 -5.75 7.23
N LEU A 458 7.88 -6.11 6.65
CA LEU A 458 8.41 -7.48 6.71
C LEU A 458 8.81 -7.83 8.14
N CYS A 459 8.54 -9.04 8.55
CA CYS A 459 8.68 -9.55 9.90
C CYS A 459 7.61 -9.06 10.88
N GLY A 460 6.80 -8.09 10.50
CA GLY A 460 5.81 -7.42 11.34
C GLY A 460 6.39 -6.19 12.04
N PHE A 461 5.57 -5.14 12.15
CA PHE A 461 5.94 -3.89 12.82
C PHE A 461 5.81 -4.00 14.34
N GLY A 462 4.66 -4.45 14.82
CA GLY A 462 4.38 -4.61 16.24
C GLY A 462 4.77 -6.00 16.75
N TYR A 463 5.07 -6.09 18.03
CA TYR A 463 5.51 -7.28 18.75
C TYR A 463 6.87 -7.84 18.30
N ASP A 464 7.37 -8.83 19.03
CA ASP A 464 8.61 -9.52 18.70
C ASP A 464 8.36 -10.59 17.65
N THR A 465 9.10 -10.55 16.54
CA THR A 465 9.06 -11.60 15.55
C THR A 465 9.89 -12.81 15.98
N THR A 466 9.65 -13.95 15.34
CA THR A 466 10.47 -15.16 15.48
C THR A 466 11.30 -15.40 14.24
N PRO A 467 12.43 -16.13 14.32
CA PRO A 467 13.28 -16.38 13.16
C PRO A 467 12.55 -17.07 12.00
N ASP A 468 11.69 -18.04 12.28
CA ASP A 468 10.90 -18.76 11.28
C ASP A 468 9.86 -17.85 10.60
N LEU A 469 9.16 -17.00 11.35
CA LEU A 469 8.23 -16.03 10.79
C LEU A 469 8.98 -14.97 9.95
N ALA A 470 10.11 -14.46 10.43
CA ALA A 470 10.93 -13.52 9.71
C ALA A 470 11.37 -14.07 8.34
N LEU A 471 11.80 -15.34 8.31
CA LEU A 471 12.23 -15.98 7.08
C LEU A 471 11.05 -16.22 6.12
N ARG A 472 9.91 -16.74 6.61
CA ARG A 472 8.70 -16.93 5.78
C ARG A 472 8.14 -15.60 5.25
N TRP A 473 8.18 -14.53 6.04
CA TRP A 473 7.75 -13.23 5.57
C TRP A 473 8.69 -12.65 4.51
N LEU A 474 9.99 -12.84 4.70
CA LEU A 474 11.00 -12.50 3.70
C LEU A 474 10.75 -13.24 2.37
N GLU A 475 10.45 -14.54 2.42
CA GLU A 475 10.18 -15.36 1.24
C GLU A 475 8.99 -14.86 0.41
N PHE A 476 8.00 -14.22 1.03
CA PHE A 476 6.97 -13.50 0.31
C PHE A 476 7.44 -12.08 -0.07
N GLY A 477 8.11 -11.38 0.83
CA GLY A 477 8.57 -10.00 0.63
C GLY A 477 9.50 -9.82 -0.57
N ILE A 478 10.29 -10.84 -0.91
CA ILE A 478 11.14 -10.80 -2.11
C ILE A 478 10.36 -10.70 -3.43
N LEU A 479 9.06 -10.94 -3.40
CA LEU A 479 8.18 -10.85 -4.56
C LEU A 479 7.41 -9.52 -4.63
N THR A 480 7.32 -8.78 -3.51
CA THR A 480 6.56 -7.52 -3.45
C THR A 480 7.35 -6.35 -4.03
N PRO A 481 6.71 -5.36 -4.69
CA PRO A 481 7.41 -4.20 -5.22
C PRO A 481 8.18 -3.40 -4.18
N LEU A 482 7.50 -2.96 -3.11
CA LEU A 482 8.15 -2.38 -1.93
C LEU A 482 8.59 -3.50 -0.99
N MET A 483 9.88 -3.53 -0.66
CA MET A 483 10.48 -4.54 0.21
C MET A 483 11.16 -3.86 1.39
N ARG A 484 10.45 -3.69 2.49
CA ARG A 484 10.92 -2.98 3.68
C ARG A 484 10.76 -3.81 4.95
N ASN A 485 11.87 -4.04 5.65
CA ASN A 485 11.86 -4.54 7.02
C ASN A 485 11.68 -3.33 7.96
N HIS A 486 10.61 -3.29 8.73
CA HIS A 486 10.31 -2.18 9.63
C HIS A 486 9.73 -2.69 10.95
N SER A 487 10.23 -2.18 12.07
CA SER A 487 9.79 -2.55 13.42
C SER A 487 9.52 -1.35 14.31
N SER A 488 8.67 -1.57 15.31
CA SER A 488 8.31 -0.58 16.32
C SER A 488 9.41 -0.40 17.37
N SER A 489 9.36 0.74 18.08
CA SER A 489 10.15 0.94 19.28
C SER A 489 9.72 -0.03 20.40
N GLY A 490 10.67 -0.48 21.21
CA GLY A 490 10.40 -1.40 22.31
C GLY A 490 10.26 -2.86 21.93
N THR A 491 10.25 -3.20 20.64
CA THR A 491 10.30 -4.58 20.17
C THR A 491 11.77 -5.04 20.02
N ARG A 492 11.95 -6.37 20.01
CA ARG A 492 13.26 -6.96 19.73
C ARG A 492 13.76 -6.52 18.34
N ALA A 493 15.06 -6.24 18.22
CA ALA A 493 15.69 -5.91 16.96
C ALA A 493 15.51 -7.04 15.94
N GLN A 494 15.13 -6.69 14.69
CA GLN A 494 14.80 -7.66 13.64
C GLN A 494 15.50 -7.38 12.31
N GLU A 495 16.53 -6.51 12.30
CA GLU A 495 17.41 -6.40 11.14
C GLU A 495 17.92 -7.79 10.78
N TYR A 496 18.03 -8.10 9.50
CA TYR A 496 18.31 -9.47 9.07
C TYR A 496 19.62 -10.04 9.59
N TYR A 497 20.59 -9.23 9.91
CA TYR A 497 21.85 -9.67 10.55
C TYR A 497 21.69 -10.10 12.04
N GLN A 498 20.52 -9.85 12.65
CA GLN A 498 20.24 -10.28 14.01
C GLN A 498 19.91 -11.79 14.13
N PHE A 499 19.57 -12.42 13.01
CA PHE A 499 19.20 -13.85 12.97
C PHE A 499 20.40 -14.71 12.58
N GLU A 500 21.32 -14.94 13.54
CA GLU A 500 22.60 -15.58 13.27
C GLU A 500 22.46 -17.00 12.69
N ASP A 501 21.56 -17.81 13.25
CA ASP A 501 21.37 -19.20 12.82
C ASP A 501 20.72 -19.29 11.42
N GLU A 502 19.85 -18.37 11.09
CA GLU A 502 19.14 -18.31 9.81
C GLU A 502 19.86 -17.45 8.76
N LEU A 503 20.94 -16.79 9.13
CA LEU A 503 21.63 -15.82 8.27
C LEU A 503 22.05 -16.41 6.91
N PRO A 504 22.56 -17.65 6.78
CA PRO A 504 22.85 -18.21 5.46
C PRO A 504 21.64 -18.32 4.55
N ALA A 505 20.47 -18.73 5.09
CA ALA A 505 19.22 -18.82 4.34
C ALA A 505 18.69 -17.41 3.98
N ILE A 506 18.72 -16.49 4.92
CA ILE A 506 18.30 -15.09 4.71
C ILE A 506 19.15 -14.44 3.61
N ARG A 507 20.46 -14.61 3.64
CA ARG A 507 21.37 -14.07 2.60
C ARG A 507 20.98 -14.56 1.21
N LYS A 508 20.73 -15.87 1.07
CA LYS A 508 20.32 -16.47 -0.20
C LYS A 508 18.96 -15.95 -0.68
N MET A 509 17.99 -15.77 0.24
CA MET A 509 16.68 -15.20 -0.09
C MET A 509 16.80 -13.74 -0.53
N LEU A 510 17.58 -12.93 0.14
CA LEU A 510 17.85 -11.55 -0.27
C LEU A 510 18.53 -11.51 -1.65
N GLN A 511 19.53 -12.34 -1.86
CA GLN A 511 20.19 -12.49 -3.17
C GLN A 511 19.22 -12.94 -4.27
N LEU A 512 18.28 -13.82 -3.95
CA LEU A 512 17.23 -14.25 -4.88
C LEU A 512 16.34 -13.07 -5.32
N ARG A 513 15.98 -12.13 -4.42
CA ARG A 513 15.28 -10.90 -4.77
C ARG A 513 15.99 -10.16 -5.91
N TYR A 514 17.29 -9.92 -5.75
CA TYR A 514 18.06 -9.17 -6.73
C TYR A 514 18.21 -9.93 -8.06
N ALA A 515 18.38 -11.24 -7.98
CA ALA A 515 18.40 -12.09 -9.16
C ALA A 515 17.08 -12.06 -9.96
N LEU A 516 15.94 -11.93 -9.26
CA LEU A 516 14.61 -11.85 -9.88
C LEU A 516 14.25 -10.46 -10.40
N LEU A 517 14.99 -9.41 -10.04
CA LEU A 517 14.64 -8.04 -10.41
C LEU A 517 14.49 -7.80 -11.93
N PRO A 518 15.25 -8.42 -12.85
CA PRO A 518 14.97 -8.26 -14.28
C PRO A 518 13.53 -8.65 -14.65
N TYR A 519 13.00 -9.70 -14.06
CA TYR A 519 11.60 -10.11 -14.23
C TYR A 519 10.64 -9.20 -13.46
N LEU A 520 10.86 -9.01 -12.16
CA LEU A 520 9.95 -8.26 -11.29
C LEU A 520 9.83 -6.80 -11.72
N TYR A 521 10.93 -6.16 -12.07
CA TYR A 521 10.93 -4.79 -12.58
C TYR A 521 10.23 -4.67 -13.93
N SER A 522 10.46 -5.63 -14.83
CA SER A 522 9.77 -5.68 -16.13
C SER A 522 8.26 -5.83 -15.96
N GLU A 523 7.82 -6.73 -15.06
CA GLU A 523 6.39 -6.94 -14.82
C GLU A 523 5.74 -5.73 -14.13
N PHE A 524 6.46 -5.07 -13.24
CA PHE A 524 6.00 -3.80 -12.65
C PHE A 524 5.83 -2.72 -13.72
N MET A 525 6.82 -2.55 -14.61
CA MET A 525 6.78 -1.53 -15.65
C MET A 525 5.69 -1.81 -16.69
N LYS A 526 5.47 -3.07 -17.05
CA LYS A 526 4.32 -3.47 -17.90
C LYS A 526 3.00 -3.09 -17.23
N ALA A 527 2.84 -3.44 -15.95
CA ALA A 527 1.63 -3.11 -15.19
C ALA A 527 1.38 -1.60 -15.10
N ALA A 528 2.43 -0.80 -14.88
CA ALA A 528 2.34 0.65 -14.79
C ALA A 528 2.07 1.31 -16.15
N LEU A 529 2.78 0.92 -17.20
CA LEU A 529 2.71 1.55 -18.53
C LEU A 529 1.51 1.09 -19.34
N GLU A 530 1.07 -0.15 -19.16
CA GLU A 530 0.00 -0.78 -19.94
C GLU A 530 -1.29 -1.00 -19.14
N ASN A 531 -1.36 -0.47 -17.90
CA ASN A 531 -2.50 -0.61 -16.99
C ASN A 531 -2.85 -2.08 -16.68
N GLY A 532 -1.84 -2.96 -16.65
CA GLY A 532 -1.98 -4.36 -16.30
C GLY A 532 -1.88 -4.62 -14.79
N SER A 533 -1.71 -5.88 -14.43
CA SER A 533 -1.58 -6.34 -13.05
C SER A 533 -0.19 -6.92 -12.81
N TYR A 534 0.41 -6.57 -11.66
CA TYR A 534 1.63 -7.22 -11.18
C TYR A 534 1.29 -8.52 -10.43
N PHE A 535 0.48 -8.42 -9.37
CA PHE A 535 -0.18 -9.56 -8.74
C PHE A 535 -1.64 -9.61 -9.13
N ARG A 536 -2.18 -10.82 -9.33
CA ARG A 536 -3.62 -11.04 -9.54
C ARG A 536 -4.08 -12.39 -9.04
N PRO A 537 -5.37 -12.55 -8.69
CA PRO A 537 -5.94 -13.85 -8.35
C PRO A 537 -5.87 -14.83 -9.54
N LEU A 538 -5.77 -16.14 -9.23
CA LEU A 538 -5.72 -17.17 -10.27
C LEU A 538 -6.93 -17.10 -11.21
N ALA A 539 -8.11 -16.86 -10.66
CA ALA A 539 -9.35 -16.80 -11.41
C ALA A 539 -9.37 -15.76 -12.55
N PHE A 540 -8.50 -14.75 -12.50
CA PHE A 540 -8.45 -13.73 -13.55
C PHE A 540 -8.00 -14.30 -14.90
N ASP A 541 -7.07 -15.24 -14.89
CA ASP A 541 -6.59 -15.90 -16.11
C ASP A 541 -7.33 -17.21 -16.39
N TYR A 542 -8.09 -17.73 -15.41
CA TYR A 542 -8.84 -18.98 -15.49
C TYR A 542 -10.30 -18.77 -15.06
N PRO A 543 -11.05 -17.85 -15.71
CA PRO A 543 -12.37 -17.44 -15.24
C PRO A 543 -13.43 -18.55 -15.29
N GLY A 544 -13.22 -19.56 -16.14
CA GLY A 544 -14.10 -20.73 -16.25
C GLY A 544 -13.80 -21.86 -15.26
N ASP A 545 -12.76 -21.72 -14.44
CA ASP A 545 -12.33 -22.75 -13.50
C ASP A 545 -12.87 -22.46 -12.10
N PRO A 546 -13.85 -23.26 -11.60
CA PRO A 546 -14.46 -23.03 -10.29
C PRO A 546 -13.45 -23.23 -9.13
N ASP A 547 -12.48 -24.13 -9.26
CA ASP A 547 -11.47 -24.36 -8.24
C ASP A 547 -10.51 -23.15 -8.15
N ALA A 548 -10.17 -22.52 -9.27
CA ALA A 548 -9.38 -21.30 -9.29
C ALA A 548 -10.07 -20.15 -8.54
N ARG A 549 -11.39 -20.06 -8.56
CA ARG A 549 -12.16 -19.05 -7.82
C ARG A 549 -12.09 -19.24 -6.31
N GLU A 550 -11.89 -20.46 -5.84
CA GLU A 550 -11.78 -20.78 -4.41
C GLU A 550 -10.39 -20.50 -3.84
N VAL A 551 -9.38 -20.28 -4.69
CA VAL A 551 -8.01 -20.05 -4.23
C VAL A 551 -7.87 -18.64 -3.66
N GLN A 552 -7.44 -18.54 -2.40
CA GLN A 552 -7.31 -17.30 -1.65
C GLN A 552 -5.85 -16.98 -1.25
N ASP A 553 -4.90 -17.85 -1.55
CA ASP A 553 -3.55 -17.84 -0.98
C ASP A 553 -2.45 -18.19 -2.00
N GLN A 554 -2.78 -18.08 -3.29
CA GLN A 554 -1.85 -18.19 -4.40
C GLN A 554 -2.06 -16.99 -5.32
N LEU A 555 -0.98 -16.45 -5.86
CA LEU A 555 -1.01 -15.24 -6.68
C LEU A 555 -0.33 -15.51 -8.02
N LEU A 556 -0.95 -15.08 -9.12
CA LEU A 556 -0.23 -14.90 -10.36
C LEU A 556 0.67 -13.67 -10.23
N LEU A 557 1.91 -13.78 -10.64
CA LEU A 557 2.95 -12.77 -10.58
C LEU A 557 3.46 -12.49 -12.00
N GLY A 558 2.99 -11.40 -12.57
CA GLY A 558 3.28 -11.09 -13.96
C GLY A 558 2.73 -12.14 -14.91
N GLU A 559 3.32 -12.27 -16.10
CA GLU A 559 2.81 -13.16 -17.14
C GLU A 559 3.23 -14.63 -16.96
N GLY A 560 4.39 -14.88 -16.36
CA GLY A 560 5.03 -16.21 -16.38
C GLY A 560 5.07 -16.96 -15.06
N LEU A 561 4.82 -16.32 -13.93
CA LEU A 561 4.96 -16.92 -12.60
C LEU A 561 3.65 -17.00 -11.84
N MET A 562 3.56 -18.01 -10.98
CA MET A 562 2.60 -18.12 -9.90
C MET A 562 3.35 -18.34 -8.59
N ALA A 563 2.98 -17.62 -7.54
CA ALA A 563 3.53 -17.75 -6.19
C ALA A 563 2.57 -18.53 -5.29
N ALA A 564 3.12 -19.45 -4.49
CA ALA A 564 2.38 -20.17 -3.46
C ALA A 564 3.11 -20.02 -2.11
N PRO A 565 3.01 -18.87 -1.43
CA PRO A 565 3.74 -18.61 -0.20
C PRO A 565 3.29 -19.53 0.94
N VAL A 566 4.24 -19.97 1.75
CA VAL A 566 3.96 -20.69 2.99
C VAL A 566 3.78 -19.69 4.12
N TYR A 567 2.64 -19.75 4.79
CA TYR A 567 2.23 -18.80 5.81
C TYR A 567 1.74 -19.44 7.11
N THR A 568 1.90 -20.75 7.24
CA THR A 568 1.48 -21.51 8.43
C THR A 568 2.70 -21.90 9.26
N GLN A 569 2.64 -21.62 10.56
CA GLN A 569 3.71 -21.98 11.48
C GLN A 569 3.95 -23.50 11.49
N ASN A 570 5.22 -23.89 11.57
CA ASN A 570 5.67 -25.29 11.58
C ASN A 570 5.28 -26.10 10.33
N ALA A 571 4.93 -25.45 9.23
CA ALA A 571 4.58 -26.13 7.99
C ALA A 571 5.84 -26.70 7.32
N HIS A 572 5.70 -27.92 6.80
CA HIS A 572 6.70 -28.59 5.95
C HIS A 572 6.23 -28.68 4.48
N GLY A 573 5.24 -27.90 4.14
CA GLY A 573 4.62 -27.84 2.83
C GLY A 573 3.23 -27.21 2.91
N ARG A 574 2.52 -27.22 1.78
CA ARG A 574 1.17 -26.68 1.68
C ARG A 574 0.39 -27.34 0.54
N MET A 575 -0.92 -27.26 0.60
CA MET A 575 -1.76 -27.56 -0.55
C MET A 575 -1.63 -26.42 -1.59
N VAL A 576 -1.50 -26.82 -2.84
CA VAL A 576 -1.43 -25.90 -4.00
C VAL A 576 -2.40 -26.40 -5.06
N TYR A 577 -3.16 -25.49 -5.64
CA TYR A 577 -4.00 -25.75 -6.79
C TYR A 577 -3.35 -25.24 -8.07
N LEU A 578 -3.25 -26.09 -9.08
CA LEU A 578 -2.74 -25.73 -10.41
C LEU A 578 -3.89 -25.80 -11.43
N PRO A 579 -4.29 -24.65 -12.02
CA PRO A 579 -5.31 -24.65 -13.08
C PRO A 579 -4.84 -25.33 -14.36
N GLU A 580 -3.56 -25.39 -14.57
CA GLU A 580 -2.90 -26.07 -15.70
C GLU A 580 -1.58 -26.69 -15.22
N SER A 581 -0.96 -27.54 -16.04
CA SER A 581 0.36 -28.06 -15.73
C SER A 581 1.39 -26.95 -15.60
N MET A 582 2.19 -26.94 -14.55
CA MET A 582 3.22 -25.93 -14.28
C MET A 582 4.53 -26.58 -13.83
N LYS A 583 5.65 -25.87 -14.05
CA LYS A 583 6.95 -26.27 -13.52
C LYS A 583 7.13 -25.64 -12.14
N LEU A 584 7.14 -26.45 -11.11
CA LEU A 584 7.51 -26.06 -9.75
C LEU A 584 9.01 -25.82 -9.64
N LEU A 585 9.38 -24.71 -9.03
CA LEU A 585 10.72 -24.41 -8.53
C LEU A 585 10.67 -24.32 -7.01
N ARG A 586 11.39 -25.22 -6.32
CA ARG A 586 11.67 -25.08 -4.88
C ARG A 586 12.99 -24.36 -4.73
N LEU A 587 12.93 -23.06 -4.49
CA LEU A 587 14.10 -22.18 -4.54
C LEU A 587 14.71 -21.98 -3.16
N ARG A 588 15.98 -22.33 -3.01
CA ARG A 588 16.83 -21.95 -1.88
C ARG A 588 17.72 -20.76 -2.22
N ALA A 589 18.06 -20.63 -3.50
CA ALA A 589 18.82 -19.54 -4.09
C ALA A 589 18.52 -19.47 -5.58
N ALA A 590 19.05 -18.48 -6.28
CA ALA A 590 18.89 -18.36 -7.73
C ALA A 590 19.54 -19.52 -8.48
N ASP A 591 20.63 -20.05 -7.96
CA ASP A 591 21.43 -21.15 -8.52
C ASP A 591 21.28 -22.49 -7.77
N ASP A 592 20.38 -22.55 -6.80
CA ASP A 592 20.12 -23.75 -5.98
C ASP A 592 18.63 -23.98 -5.82
N HIS A 593 18.07 -24.85 -6.64
CA HIS A 593 16.65 -25.19 -6.62
C HIS A 593 16.41 -26.58 -7.19
N ASP A 594 15.29 -27.17 -6.78
CA ASP A 594 14.75 -28.38 -7.38
C ASP A 594 13.64 -28.03 -8.36
N GLU A 595 13.56 -28.74 -9.46
CA GLU A 595 12.52 -28.59 -10.49
C GLU A 595 11.62 -29.83 -10.54
N GLU A 596 10.32 -29.59 -10.71
CA GLU A 596 9.34 -30.65 -10.88
C GLU A 596 8.18 -30.17 -11.74
N ILE A 597 7.76 -30.96 -12.73
CA ILE A 597 6.57 -30.66 -13.52
C ILE A 597 5.37 -31.33 -12.85
N LEU A 598 4.39 -30.53 -12.44
CA LEU A 598 3.17 -31.00 -11.84
C LEU A 598 1.98 -30.81 -12.79
N PRO A 599 1.09 -31.81 -12.94
CA PRO A 599 -0.11 -31.66 -13.74
C PRO A 599 -1.14 -30.71 -13.07
N ALA A 600 -2.14 -30.31 -13.81
CA ALA A 600 -3.28 -29.59 -13.26
C ALA A 600 -3.93 -30.37 -12.10
N GLY A 601 -4.46 -29.65 -11.11
CA GLY A 601 -5.14 -30.24 -9.95
C GLY A 601 -4.55 -29.81 -8.61
N HIS A 602 -5.00 -30.47 -7.55
CA HIS A 602 -4.56 -30.21 -6.19
C HIS A 602 -3.36 -31.06 -5.83
N HIS A 603 -2.33 -30.44 -5.24
CA HIS A 603 -1.10 -31.09 -4.85
C HIS A 603 -0.71 -30.67 -3.44
N TYR A 604 -0.21 -31.61 -2.63
CA TYR A 604 0.56 -31.27 -1.45
C TYR A 604 2.02 -31.11 -1.87
N VAL A 605 2.52 -29.88 -1.74
CA VAL A 605 3.89 -29.53 -2.13
C VAL A 605 4.76 -29.35 -0.89
N ARG A 606 5.82 -30.14 -0.77
CA ARG A 606 6.78 -30.01 0.31
C ARG A 606 7.58 -28.73 0.16
N CYS A 607 7.86 -28.06 1.27
CA CYS A 607 8.61 -26.82 1.32
C CYS A 607 9.36 -26.71 2.65
N GLY A 608 10.68 -26.71 2.60
CA GLY A 608 11.54 -26.43 3.75
C GLY A 608 11.41 -24.98 4.20
N LEU A 609 11.92 -24.69 5.41
CA LEU A 609 11.86 -23.33 5.96
C LEU A 609 12.71 -22.34 5.14
N ASP A 610 13.71 -22.81 4.44
CA ASP A 610 14.61 -22.02 3.60
C ASP A 610 14.26 -22.09 2.10
N GLU A 611 13.03 -22.45 1.76
CA GLU A 611 12.57 -22.65 0.39
C GLU A 611 11.41 -21.73 0.04
N VAL A 612 11.43 -21.21 -1.20
CA VAL A 612 10.32 -20.48 -1.84
C VAL A 612 9.71 -21.35 -2.92
N LEU A 613 8.39 -21.39 -2.99
CA LEU A 613 7.65 -22.10 -4.04
C LEU A 613 7.22 -21.10 -5.12
N LEU A 614 7.85 -21.19 -6.29
CA LEU A 614 7.42 -20.51 -7.50
C LEU A 614 7.09 -21.53 -8.59
N PHE A 615 6.11 -21.19 -9.42
CA PHE A 615 5.67 -22.04 -10.51
C PHE A 615 5.79 -21.27 -11.83
N ILE A 616 6.47 -21.86 -12.80
CA ILE A 616 6.53 -21.30 -14.16
C ILE A 616 5.37 -21.85 -14.96
N ARG A 617 4.59 -20.95 -15.55
CA ARG A 617 3.48 -21.28 -16.42
C ARG A 617 3.97 -21.84 -17.75
N PRO A 618 3.21 -22.76 -18.41
CA PRO A 618 3.64 -23.33 -19.69
C PRO A 618 3.77 -22.26 -20.77
N GLY A 619 4.85 -22.34 -21.56
CA GLY A 619 5.12 -21.41 -22.65
C GLY A 619 5.70 -20.06 -22.20
N HIS A 620 6.29 -19.98 -21.00
CA HIS A 620 6.83 -18.72 -20.47
C HIS A 620 8.31 -18.81 -20.12
N LEU A 621 8.96 -17.64 -20.19
CA LEU A 621 10.35 -17.41 -19.80
C LEU A 621 10.41 -16.44 -18.61
N VAL A 622 11.39 -16.65 -17.73
CA VAL A 622 11.69 -15.77 -16.61
C VAL A 622 13.18 -15.42 -16.65
N PRO A 623 13.55 -14.16 -16.95
CA PRO A 623 14.94 -13.73 -16.91
C PRO A 623 15.43 -13.58 -15.48
N VAL A 624 16.59 -14.14 -15.20
CA VAL A 624 17.22 -14.16 -13.88
C VAL A 624 18.68 -13.70 -14.01
N ALA A 625 19.04 -12.66 -13.25
CA ALA A 625 20.41 -12.15 -13.19
C ALA A 625 21.24 -12.84 -12.11
N SER A 626 22.53 -12.58 -12.11
CA SER A 626 23.37 -12.88 -10.93
C SER A 626 23.02 -11.91 -9.78
N PRO A 627 23.06 -12.38 -8.52
CA PRO A 627 22.84 -11.50 -7.37
C PRO A 627 23.82 -10.34 -7.29
N ALA A 628 23.39 -9.24 -6.69
CA ALA A 628 24.16 -8.04 -6.48
C ALA A 628 23.95 -7.48 -5.06
N ASP A 629 24.85 -6.63 -4.58
CA ASP A 629 24.76 -6.02 -3.25
C ASP A 629 23.75 -4.89 -3.18
N ASN A 630 23.42 -4.32 -4.34
CA ASN A 630 22.39 -3.30 -4.51
C ASN A 630 21.96 -3.25 -5.98
N THR A 631 20.92 -2.47 -6.27
CA THR A 631 20.38 -2.35 -7.63
C THR A 631 21.35 -1.69 -8.63
N ALA A 632 22.24 -0.82 -8.15
CA ALA A 632 23.24 -0.15 -9.00
C ALA A 632 24.29 -1.12 -9.56
N GLN A 633 24.54 -2.23 -8.86
CA GLN A 633 25.51 -3.25 -9.27
C GLN A 633 24.87 -4.38 -10.06
N LEU A 634 23.55 -4.39 -10.21
CA LEU A 634 22.85 -5.42 -10.94
C LEU A 634 23.17 -5.37 -12.44
N ASP A 635 23.68 -6.49 -12.98
CA ASP A 635 23.95 -6.62 -14.41
C ASP A 635 22.81 -7.38 -15.10
N ASP A 636 21.90 -6.65 -15.72
CA ASP A 636 20.76 -7.19 -16.45
C ASP A 636 21.10 -7.55 -17.92
N THR A 637 22.36 -7.47 -18.30
CA THR A 637 22.83 -7.92 -19.63
C THR A 637 23.25 -9.40 -19.63
N LYS A 638 23.55 -9.96 -18.47
CA LYS A 638 23.96 -11.36 -18.29
C LYS A 638 22.87 -12.12 -17.54
N LEU A 639 22.03 -12.80 -18.29
CA LEU A 639 20.84 -13.44 -17.77
C LEU A 639 20.85 -14.94 -18.01
N ASN A 640 20.34 -15.66 -17.00
CA ASN A 640 19.81 -17.00 -17.19
C ASN A 640 18.32 -16.93 -17.47
N LEU A 641 17.79 -17.85 -18.25
CA LEU A 641 16.38 -17.93 -18.56
C LEU A 641 15.79 -19.19 -17.92
N TRP A 642 14.94 -19.02 -16.91
CA TRP A 642 14.10 -20.11 -16.45
C TRP A 642 12.92 -20.25 -17.38
N SER A 643 12.51 -21.49 -17.66
CA SER A 643 11.47 -21.75 -18.64
C SER A 643 10.67 -23.00 -18.34
N TYR A 644 9.43 -23.03 -18.81
CA TYR A 644 8.67 -24.24 -18.98
C TYR A 644 8.11 -24.28 -20.40
N LEU A 645 8.69 -25.09 -21.27
CA LEU A 645 8.37 -25.20 -22.70
C LEU A 645 7.93 -26.62 -23.00
N PRO A 646 6.65 -26.99 -22.75
CA PRO A 646 6.15 -28.31 -23.06
C PRO A 646 6.15 -28.54 -24.58
N ASP A 647 6.39 -29.81 -25.00
CA ASP A 647 6.29 -30.28 -26.38
C ASP A 647 7.21 -29.53 -27.40
N GLY A 648 8.34 -28.98 -26.91
CA GLY A 648 9.27 -28.24 -27.78
C GLY A 648 8.75 -26.87 -28.20
N ALA A 649 7.85 -26.28 -27.47
CA ALA A 649 7.33 -24.94 -27.69
C ALA A 649 8.45 -23.90 -27.66
N HIS A 650 8.31 -22.85 -28.41
CA HIS A 650 9.15 -21.66 -28.33
C HIS A 650 8.44 -20.59 -27.53
N ALA A 651 9.19 -19.82 -26.77
CA ALA A 651 8.65 -18.70 -26.04
C ALA A 651 9.51 -17.44 -26.22
N SER A 652 8.87 -16.31 -26.00
CA SER A 652 9.53 -15.01 -25.96
C SER A 652 9.10 -14.25 -24.73
N TYR A 653 9.99 -13.41 -24.22
CA TYR A 653 9.72 -12.53 -23.10
C TYR A 653 10.14 -11.10 -23.43
N ARG A 654 9.23 -10.15 -23.23
CA ARG A 654 9.50 -8.74 -23.43
C ARG A 654 10.00 -8.15 -22.11
N MET A 655 11.29 -7.92 -22.01
CA MET A 655 11.96 -7.39 -20.83
C MET A 655 12.11 -5.87 -20.92
N TYR A 656 11.89 -5.17 -19.82
CA TYR A 656 12.09 -3.74 -19.70
C TYR A 656 13.39 -3.43 -18.98
N THR A 657 14.23 -2.57 -19.58
CA THR A 657 15.45 -2.05 -18.96
C THR A 657 15.60 -0.56 -19.25
N ASP A 658 15.94 0.21 -18.24
CA ASP A 658 16.22 1.64 -18.36
C ASP A 658 17.31 2.04 -17.37
N ASP A 659 17.58 3.34 -17.24
CA ASP A 659 18.54 3.84 -16.26
C ASP A 659 18.03 3.79 -14.82
N GLY A 660 16.73 3.54 -14.63
CA GLY A 660 16.10 3.43 -13.32
C GLY A 660 15.87 4.74 -12.56
N VAL A 661 16.26 5.88 -13.13
CA VAL A 661 16.21 7.18 -12.44
C VAL A 661 15.51 8.28 -13.21
N THR A 662 15.50 8.24 -14.55
CA THR A 662 14.83 9.26 -15.37
C THR A 662 13.35 8.94 -15.57
N THR A 663 12.57 9.98 -15.90
CA THR A 663 11.13 9.86 -16.15
C THR A 663 10.78 9.49 -17.59
N ASP A 664 11.76 9.09 -18.34
CA ASP A 664 11.65 8.75 -19.75
C ASP A 664 11.29 7.27 -19.91
N TYR A 665 10.02 6.93 -19.67
CA TYR A 665 9.57 5.54 -19.54
C TYR A 665 9.28 4.83 -20.87
N GLU A 666 8.89 5.57 -21.91
CA GLU A 666 8.21 4.99 -23.08
C GLU A 666 9.09 4.82 -24.31
N LYS A 667 10.42 4.96 -24.16
CA LYS A 667 11.34 4.76 -25.28
C LYS A 667 11.36 3.32 -25.75
N PRO A 668 11.32 3.09 -27.09
CA PRO A 668 11.40 1.73 -27.65
C PRO A 668 12.65 0.96 -27.22
N GLU A 669 13.78 1.64 -27.03
CA GLU A 669 15.05 1.04 -26.60
C GLU A 669 15.03 0.47 -25.18
N HIS A 670 14.03 0.80 -24.36
CA HIS A 670 13.85 0.19 -23.05
C HIS A 670 13.34 -1.25 -23.13
N TRP A 671 12.81 -1.64 -24.26
CA TRP A 671 12.26 -2.97 -24.47
C TRP A 671 13.22 -3.89 -25.23
N ARG A 672 13.45 -5.05 -24.68
CA ARG A 672 14.25 -6.11 -25.29
C ARG A 672 13.46 -7.41 -25.30
N THR A 673 13.41 -8.11 -26.43
CA THR A 673 12.79 -9.42 -26.54
C THR A 673 13.83 -10.51 -26.30
N LEU A 674 13.57 -11.37 -25.33
CA LEU A 674 14.33 -12.59 -25.08
C LEU A 674 13.57 -13.76 -25.67
N THR A 675 14.29 -14.71 -26.28
CA THR A 675 13.69 -15.88 -26.94
C THR A 675 14.41 -17.15 -26.56
N LEU A 676 13.66 -18.26 -26.48
CA LEU A 676 14.18 -19.61 -26.22
C LEU A 676 13.44 -20.62 -27.08
#